data_1c73dc2bf342e0333cd07e7a0f8b5495
#
_entry.id   1c73dc2bf342e0333cd07e7a0f8b5495
#
_cell.length_a   1.000
_cell.length_b   1.000
_cell.length_c   1.000
_cell.angle_alpha   90.00
_cell.angle_beta   90.00
_cell.angle_gamma   90.00
#
_symmetry.space_group_name_H-M   'P 1'
#
loop_
_entity.id
_entity.type
_entity.pdbx_description
1 polymer ?
#
loop_
_entity_poly.entity_id
_entity_poly.type
_entity_poly.pdbx_seq_one_letter_code
_entity_poly.pdbx_strand_id
1 'polypeptide(L)'
;MERKKRKVKRYRYITYLLAGLMVLTLNACSTQKNTGATRFYHQMKTKYNIQFNGRNAFDEGLKQISDANEDNYGEVLPLHPVSNHKAAESASGKMDLTIEKCRKCIKLHSIKTKPKPDSKRTKDPKYKEWLKQGEFNKELANAWILLGQAEFHKGDFIGSVGTFNYIIRHYDYDPDVVAQCQLWVSRAYAEMGWLYEAEDMLSKVQADNLKRKHASLYASTTADIKLKTKQYKEAIPFVKLSLPDEKRHGDRARFAYVLGQLYELDNKPQEAYDAYKQCVRLYPPVEMDFNAHVRMALVSQDKKRSIRSLNSMARNYKFREKLDIIYGAIGDIYMQQRDTANALENYNLGIEKSEKNGMDKAAVLLKAGDIYYTQRDYAHAAPCYSEAITILPAESDGYQRIRVLAEVLDELSAEYSMVELQDSLQHLSTLPEEQQLKIAEQIVEDLRKAEAEDSAKAAQKEREERDGGLSSVNTSKMIGGSGAPGLWYFYNAQLMRNGKQEFNRKWGNRPLEDNWRRKSKASSGDWTPPSEESDEQMDEIAEQTDSIAADSTVAEIPEVTDIYDPAYYLQQIPRTPADFAASDSMIADAMFKMIFIYKDKLQDSVQATATFEEFCRRFPQDKRCVELYYMYYLDALKDNRAEDAEQYRQAILSLFPDSKQAQIVSDPQYFARLREMAREQDSLYETTYNAYRAGQFAAVKANTEHAEQNYPLSPLMPRFLFLNSVAKARTEGKEAFAESLRDMINRYPESELAAMSRDMLAMLGQGMESQKGGSVSTLSAKREDLQAEQEQPDTTIQFSTERDERSYVLLIYPANHTYSEEELQAELNNLLYEVALFNFTRFLIRDFELTALPAFSAAPALRVSDIESFDEAVWYIGMLMESEEMKALLLNRQITVLPITESNSKLIGNGKTLEEYNEFMKNQ
;
A
#
# COMPACT_ATOMS: atom_id res chain seq x y z
N MET A 1 -86.21 -10.07 -31.94
CA MET A 1 -85.55 -11.36 -31.72
C MET A 1 -84.19 -11.44 -32.44
N GLU A 2 -83.98 -10.92 -33.60
CA GLU A 2 -82.70 -11.04 -34.35
C GLU A 2 -81.47 -10.35 -33.72
N ARG A 3 -81.58 -9.17 -33.10
CA ARG A 3 -80.48 -8.52 -32.38
C ARG A 3 -79.96 -9.38 -31.19
N LYS A 4 -80.80 -10.11 -30.47
CA LYS A 4 -80.41 -11.03 -29.43
C LYS A 4 -79.65 -12.23 -29.99
N LYS A 5 -80.12 -12.79 -31.15
CA LYS A 5 -79.45 -13.91 -31.83
C LYS A 5 -78.07 -13.51 -32.37
N ARG A 6 -77.86 -12.28 -32.87
CA ARG A 6 -76.54 -11.78 -33.31
C ARG A 6 -75.58 -11.54 -32.14
N LYS A 7 -76.05 -11.04 -30.99
CA LYS A 7 -75.21 -10.93 -29.77
C LYS A 7 -74.79 -12.27 -29.25
N VAL A 8 -75.68 -13.24 -29.18
CA VAL A 8 -75.34 -14.63 -28.74
C VAL A 8 -74.31 -15.33 -29.68
N LYS A 9 -74.48 -15.19 -31.01
CA LYS A 9 -73.44 -15.62 -31.97
C LYS A 9 -72.07 -14.95 -31.75
N ARG A 10 -72.03 -13.64 -31.51
CA ARG A 10 -70.79 -12.88 -31.26
C ARG A 10 -70.09 -13.29 -29.99
N TYR A 11 -70.90 -13.59 -28.91
CA TYR A 11 -70.32 -14.15 -27.65
C TYR A 11 -69.81 -15.56 -27.84
N ARG A 12 -70.46 -16.42 -28.61
CA ARG A 12 -69.96 -17.76 -28.95
C ARG A 12 -68.65 -17.66 -29.77
N TYR A 13 -68.54 -16.80 -30.72
CA TYR A 13 -67.27 -16.60 -31.46
C TYR A 13 -66.17 -16.08 -30.55
N ILE A 14 -66.44 -15.17 -29.63
CA ILE A 14 -65.50 -14.69 -28.64
C ILE A 14 -65.06 -15.79 -27.67
N THR A 15 -66.02 -16.62 -27.18
CA THR A 15 -65.69 -17.77 -26.33
C THR A 15 -64.89 -18.85 -27.07
N TYR A 16 -65.19 -19.14 -28.32
CA TYR A 16 -64.36 -20.07 -29.12
C TYR A 16 -62.98 -19.49 -29.44
N LEU A 17 -62.89 -18.21 -29.66
CA LEU A 17 -61.61 -17.52 -29.86
C LEU A 17 -60.77 -17.50 -28.57
N LEU A 18 -61.38 -17.26 -27.41
CA LEU A 18 -60.79 -17.35 -26.11
C LEU A 18 -60.36 -18.79 -25.74
N ALA A 19 -61.23 -19.80 -26.01
CA ALA A 19 -60.91 -21.18 -25.81
C ALA A 19 -59.77 -21.68 -26.72
N GLY A 20 -59.79 -21.24 -28.01
CA GLY A 20 -58.69 -21.51 -28.93
C GLY A 20 -57.37 -20.87 -28.50
N LEU A 21 -57.41 -19.63 -27.99
CA LEU A 21 -56.25 -18.91 -27.41
C LEU A 21 -55.74 -19.63 -26.16
N MET A 22 -56.65 -20.14 -25.29
CA MET A 22 -56.28 -20.93 -24.09
C MET A 22 -55.63 -22.28 -24.42
N VAL A 23 -56.10 -22.97 -25.44
CA VAL A 23 -55.50 -24.24 -25.92
C VAL A 23 -54.13 -23.97 -26.58
N LEU A 24 -54.02 -22.88 -27.31
CA LEU A 24 -52.73 -22.43 -27.86
C LEU A 24 -51.71 -22.12 -26.75
N THR A 25 -52.12 -21.46 -25.66
CA THR A 25 -51.22 -21.11 -24.55
C THR A 25 -50.78 -22.37 -23.77
N LEU A 26 -51.66 -23.37 -23.58
CA LEU A 26 -51.32 -24.63 -22.89
C LEU A 26 -50.30 -25.48 -23.68
N ASN A 27 -50.31 -25.46 -25.01
CA ASN A 27 -49.32 -26.16 -25.83
C ASN A 27 -48.02 -25.39 -26.03
N ALA A 28 -47.99 -24.06 -25.74
CA ALA A 28 -46.82 -23.20 -25.87
C ALA A 28 -45.91 -23.23 -24.66
N CYS A 29 -46.36 -23.77 -23.50
CA CYS A 29 -45.60 -23.72 -22.23
C CYS A 29 -44.48 -24.78 -22.13
N SER A 30 -44.29 -25.67 -23.08
CA SER A 30 -43.29 -26.75 -23.00
C SER A 30 -41.99 -26.36 -23.72
N THR A 31 -40.90 -26.36 -22.98
CA THR A 31 -39.54 -26.16 -23.53
C THR A 31 -39.01 -27.37 -24.32
N GLN A 32 -39.65 -28.54 -24.14
CA GLN A 32 -39.28 -29.76 -24.86
C GLN A 32 -39.82 -29.78 -26.28
N LYS A 33 -40.81 -28.92 -26.62
CA LYS A 33 -41.37 -28.78 -27.95
C LYS A 33 -40.81 -27.52 -28.62
N ASN A 34 -40.19 -27.67 -29.78
CA ASN A 34 -39.69 -26.53 -30.56
C ASN A 34 -40.60 -26.24 -31.76
N THR A 35 -41.64 -25.48 -31.53
CA THR A 35 -42.60 -25.01 -32.55
C THR A 35 -42.56 -23.49 -32.64
N GLY A 36 -43.11 -22.90 -33.69
CA GLY A 36 -43.23 -21.44 -33.80
C GLY A 36 -43.95 -20.78 -32.62
N ALA A 37 -45.04 -21.42 -32.13
CA ALA A 37 -45.81 -20.98 -30.99
C ALA A 37 -45.04 -21.04 -29.66
N THR A 38 -44.34 -22.18 -29.42
CA THR A 38 -43.51 -22.33 -28.20
C THR A 38 -42.36 -21.32 -28.20
N ARG A 39 -41.65 -21.11 -29.29
CA ARG A 39 -40.60 -20.08 -29.40
C ARG A 39 -41.13 -18.69 -29.12
N PHE A 40 -42.28 -18.31 -29.74
CA PHE A 40 -42.88 -17.01 -29.51
C PHE A 40 -43.29 -16.83 -28.04
N TYR A 41 -43.92 -17.81 -27.44
CA TYR A 41 -44.32 -17.77 -26.01
C TYR A 41 -43.11 -17.57 -25.10
N HIS A 42 -42.08 -18.41 -25.25
CA HIS A 42 -40.89 -18.32 -24.42
C HIS A 42 -40.10 -17.05 -24.69
N GLN A 43 -39.97 -16.57 -25.92
CA GLN A 43 -39.35 -15.26 -26.24
C GLN A 43 -40.10 -14.11 -25.58
N MET A 44 -41.40 -14.08 -25.64
CA MET A 44 -42.21 -13.04 -25.02
C MET A 44 -42.05 -13.08 -23.48
N LYS A 45 -42.10 -14.24 -22.86
CA LYS A 45 -41.92 -14.39 -21.42
C LYS A 45 -40.49 -13.99 -20.99
N THR A 46 -39.47 -14.40 -21.72
CA THR A 46 -38.08 -14.02 -21.50
C THR A 46 -37.95 -12.51 -21.55
N LYS A 47 -38.44 -11.88 -22.60
CA LYS A 47 -38.38 -10.44 -22.78
C LYS A 47 -39.03 -9.67 -21.61
N TYR A 48 -40.25 -10.07 -21.20
CA TYR A 48 -40.92 -9.41 -20.09
C TYR A 48 -40.26 -9.65 -18.76
N ASN A 49 -39.84 -10.86 -18.43
CA ASN A 49 -39.18 -11.15 -17.15
C ASN A 49 -37.84 -10.45 -17.01
N ILE A 50 -37.02 -10.42 -18.08
CA ILE A 50 -35.73 -9.75 -18.06
C ILE A 50 -35.90 -8.24 -18.04
N GLN A 51 -36.73 -7.70 -18.95
CA GLN A 51 -36.88 -6.25 -19.07
C GLN A 51 -37.60 -5.64 -17.87
N PHE A 52 -38.55 -6.31 -17.26
CA PHE A 52 -39.32 -5.74 -16.17
C PHE A 52 -38.71 -6.02 -14.78
N ASN A 53 -38.32 -7.22 -14.46
CA ASN A 53 -37.87 -7.58 -13.13
C ASN A 53 -36.34 -7.59 -12.98
N GLY A 54 -35.64 -8.16 -13.97
CA GLY A 54 -34.19 -8.25 -13.91
C GLY A 54 -33.52 -6.91 -14.23
N ARG A 55 -33.99 -6.26 -15.30
CA ARG A 55 -33.40 -4.97 -15.73
C ARG A 55 -33.65 -3.84 -14.74
N ASN A 56 -34.84 -3.76 -14.15
CA ASN A 56 -35.11 -2.76 -13.12
C ASN A 56 -34.21 -2.92 -11.90
N ALA A 57 -34.06 -4.16 -11.37
CA ALA A 57 -33.17 -4.43 -10.26
C ALA A 57 -31.70 -4.09 -10.62
N PHE A 58 -31.26 -4.43 -11.82
CA PHE A 58 -29.95 -4.07 -12.33
C PHE A 58 -29.73 -2.55 -12.40
N ASP A 59 -30.71 -1.81 -12.97
CA ASP A 59 -30.61 -0.37 -13.09
C ASP A 59 -30.65 0.36 -11.74
N GLU A 60 -31.41 -0.18 -10.77
CA GLU A 60 -31.38 0.26 -9.37
C GLU A 60 -30.01 0.01 -8.71
N GLY A 61 -29.44 -1.17 -8.96
CA GLY A 61 -28.10 -1.50 -8.45
C GLY A 61 -27.03 -0.59 -9.03
N LEU A 62 -27.08 -0.33 -10.33
CA LEU A 62 -26.13 0.62 -10.94
C LEU A 62 -26.29 2.06 -10.40
N LYS A 63 -27.50 2.44 -10.00
CA LYS A 63 -27.73 3.71 -9.32
C LYS A 63 -27.10 3.70 -7.92
N GLN A 64 -27.25 2.60 -7.16
CA GLN A 64 -26.60 2.45 -5.85
C GLN A 64 -25.08 2.56 -5.95
N ILE A 65 -24.45 1.90 -6.93
CA ILE A 65 -22.99 2.02 -7.19
C ILE A 65 -22.62 3.49 -7.46
N SER A 66 -23.39 4.17 -8.29
CA SER A 66 -23.11 5.58 -8.61
C SER A 66 -23.30 6.51 -7.40
N ASP A 67 -24.31 6.24 -6.57
CA ASP A 67 -24.62 7.06 -5.39
C ASP A 67 -23.64 6.81 -4.23
N ALA A 68 -23.05 5.60 -4.14
CA ALA A 68 -22.09 5.22 -3.13
C ALA A 68 -20.63 5.48 -3.56
N ASN A 69 -20.40 5.86 -4.81
CA ASN A 69 -19.05 6.09 -5.31
C ASN A 69 -18.50 7.43 -4.84
N GLU A 70 -17.38 7.39 -4.12
CA GLU A 70 -16.61 8.56 -3.75
C GLU A 70 -15.42 8.70 -4.69
N ASP A 71 -15.36 9.81 -5.41
CA ASP A 71 -14.31 10.10 -6.40
C ASP A 71 -13.15 10.89 -5.79
N ASN A 72 -11.92 10.46 -6.08
CA ASN A 72 -10.72 11.25 -5.81
C ASN A 72 -10.44 12.19 -7.00
N TYR A 73 -10.85 13.46 -6.91
CA TYR A 73 -10.65 14.45 -7.95
C TYR A 73 -9.19 14.94 -8.09
N GLY A 74 -8.31 14.53 -7.20
CA GLY A 74 -6.86 14.77 -7.29
C GLY A 74 -6.19 13.93 -8.38
N GLU A 75 -6.81 12.81 -8.77
CA GLU A 75 -6.31 11.87 -9.76
C GLU A 75 -7.21 11.85 -11.02
N VAL A 76 -6.74 11.14 -12.06
CA VAL A 76 -7.60 10.86 -13.23
C VAL A 76 -8.69 9.89 -12.78
N LEU A 77 -9.95 10.34 -12.91
CA LEU A 77 -11.06 9.50 -12.48
C LEU A 77 -11.17 8.22 -13.32
N PRO A 78 -11.50 7.08 -12.68
CA PRO A 78 -11.86 5.89 -13.43
C PRO A 78 -13.11 6.17 -14.30
N LEU A 79 -13.14 5.60 -15.49
CA LEU A 79 -14.25 5.82 -16.43
C LEU A 79 -15.56 5.24 -15.86
N HIS A 80 -15.47 4.17 -15.09
CA HIS A 80 -16.62 3.46 -14.51
C HIS A 80 -16.55 3.39 -12.99
N PRO A 81 -17.65 3.75 -12.26
CA PRO A 81 -17.69 3.71 -10.79
C PRO A 81 -17.48 2.32 -10.17
N VAL A 82 -17.68 1.24 -10.95
CA VAL A 82 -17.51 -0.13 -10.49
C VAL A 82 -16.08 -0.47 -10.08
N SER A 83 -15.11 0.29 -10.55
CA SER A 83 -13.71 0.16 -10.13
C SER A 83 -13.50 0.46 -8.63
N ASN A 84 -14.47 1.09 -7.97
CA ASN A 84 -14.50 1.25 -6.52
C ASN A 84 -15.21 0.06 -5.86
N HIS A 85 -14.45 -0.79 -5.16
CA HIS A 85 -14.97 -2.00 -4.50
C HIS A 85 -16.10 -1.71 -3.50
N LYS A 86 -15.96 -0.67 -2.66
CA LYS A 86 -16.99 -0.28 -1.68
C LYS A 86 -18.30 0.13 -2.36
N ALA A 87 -18.19 0.82 -3.50
CA ALA A 87 -19.35 1.20 -4.29
C ALA A 87 -20.02 -0.04 -4.92
N ALA A 88 -19.26 -0.97 -5.45
CA ALA A 88 -19.79 -2.23 -6.00
C ALA A 88 -20.49 -3.07 -4.94
N GLU A 89 -19.92 -3.19 -3.75
CA GLU A 89 -20.50 -3.93 -2.62
C GLU A 89 -21.86 -3.37 -2.17
N SER A 90 -22.06 -2.06 -2.22
CA SER A 90 -23.33 -1.41 -1.86
C SER A 90 -24.52 -1.89 -2.68
N ALA A 91 -24.28 -2.36 -3.90
CA ALA A 91 -25.31 -2.86 -4.82
C ALA A 91 -25.46 -4.38 -4.82
N SER A 92 -24.71 -5.14 -4.02
CA SER A 92 -24.66 -6.59 -4.02
C SER A 92 -26.06 -7.22 -3.99
N GLY A 93 -26.94 -6.79 -3.08
CA GLY A 93 -28.30 -7.32 -2.96
C GLY A 93 -29.18 -7.10 -4.22
N LYS A 94 -28.99 -5.99 -4.95
CA LYS A 94 -29.73 -5.73 -6.21
C LYS A 94 -29.15 -6.54 -7.36
N MET A 95 -27.83 -6.72 -7.37
CA MET A 95 -27.18 -7.58 -8.37
C MET A 95 -27.53 -9.05 -8.15
N ASP A 96 -27.59 -9.55 -6.91
CA ASP A 96 -28.04 -10.90 -6.58
C ASP A 96 -29.49 -11.15 -7.02
N LEU A 97 -30.36 -10.17 -6.79
CA LEU A 97 -31.74 -10.27 -7.28
C LEU A 97 -31.78 -10.38 -8.80
N THR A 98 -30.94 -9.61 -9.52
CA THR A 98 -30.83 -9.67 -10.98
C THR A 98 -30.33 -11.05 -11.42
N ILE A 99 -29.27 -11.57 -10.78
CA ILE A 99 -28.69 -12.89 -11.04
C ILE A 99 -29.75 -13.98 -10.85
N GLU A 100 -30.49 -13.96 -9.73
CA GLU A 100 -31.59 -14.92 -9.46
C GLU A 100 -32.63 -14.89 -10.58
N LYS A 101 -33.10 -13.68 -10.98
CA LYS A 101 -34.13 -13.56 -12.03
C LYS A 101 -33.61 -14.03 -13.38
N CYS A 102 -32.37 -13.73 -13.73
CA CYS A 102 -31.73 -14.20 -14.96
C CYS A 102 -31.59 -15.73 -14.97
N ARG A 103 -31.04 -16.33 -13.92
CA ARG A 103 -30.90 -17.80 -13.77
C ARG A 103 -32.27 -18.51 -13.84
N LYS A 104 -33.27 -17.98 -13.16
CA LYS A 104 -34.65 -18.49 -13.22
C LYS A 104 -35.23 -18.39 -14.63
N CYS A 105 -35.04 -17.28 -15.32
CA CYS A 105 -35.48 -17.07 -16.69
C CYS A 105 -34.81 -18.08 -17.65
N ILE A 106 -33.51 -18.24 -17.56
CA ILE A 106 -32.72 -19.18 -18.37
C ILE A 106 -33.26 -20.63 -18.15
N LYS A 107 -33.41 -21.03 -16.88
CA LYS A 107 -33.90 -22.39 -16.52
C LYS A 107 -35.30 -22.68 -17.10
N LEU A 108 -36.19 -21.69 -17.06
CA LEU A 108 -37.61 -21.91 -17.43
C LEU A 108 -37.88 -21.72 -18.94
N HIS A 109 -37.02 -20.98 -19.67
CA HIS A 109 -37.35 -20.55 -21.04
C HIS A 109 -36.31 -20.95 -22.09
N SER A 110 -35.29 -21.74 -21.74
CA SER A 110 -34.32 -22.30 -22.68
C SER A 110 -35.00 -23.39 -23.56
N ILE A 111 -34.81 -23.28 -24.87
CA ILE A 111 -35.34 -24.28 -25.84
C ILE A 111 -34.13 -24.88 -26.59
N LYS A 112 -33.60 -25.96 -26.06
CA LYS A 112 -32.44 -26.68 -26.63
C LYS A 112 -32.88 -27.77 -27.64
N THR A 113 -34.12 -28.20 -27.59
CA THR A 113 -34.66 -29.26 -28.48
C THR A 113 -34.66 -28.76 -29.92
N LYS A 114 -34.06 -29.51 -30.85
CA LYS A 114 -34.05 -29.19 -32.28
C LYS A 114 -35.47 -29.25 -32.87
N PRO A 115 -35.85 -28.28 -33.71
CA PRO A 115 -37.14 -28.30 -34.38
C PRO A 115 -37.17 -29.40 -35.45
N LYS A 116 -38.39 -29.88 -35.79
CA LYS A 116 -38.56 -30.78 -36.92
C LYS A 116 -38.18 -30.03 -38.21
N PRO A 117 -37.25 -30.58 -39.04
CA PRO A 117 -36.84 -29.95 -40.28
C PRO A 117 -38.03 -29.77 -41.23
N ASP A 118 -38.10 -28.57 -41.85
CA ASP A 118 -39.08 -28.30 -42.89
C ASP A 118 -38.47 -28.72 -44.26
N SER A 119 -39.01 -29.73 -44.89
CA SER A 119 -38.56 -30.26 -46.17
C SER A 119 -38.46 -29.20 -47.28
N LYS A 120 -39.33 -28.19 -47.22
CA LYS A 120 -39.31 -27.09 -48.24
C LYS A 120 -38.13 -26.10 -48.07
N ARG A 121 -37.56 -26.04 -46.85
CA ARG A 121 -36.53 -25.06 -46.50
C ARG A 121 -35.13 -25.68 -46.33
N THR A 122 -35.00 -26.98 -46.50
CA THR A 122 -33.74 -27.72 -46.34
C THR A 122 -32.62 -27.31 -47.30
N LYS A 123 -32.99 -26.67 -48.45
CA LYS A 123 -32.00 -26.13 -49.42
C LYS A 123 -31.52 -24.73 -49.06
N ASP A 124 -32.18 -24.01 -48.14
CA ASP A 124 -31.82 -22.66 -47.71
C ASP A 124 -30.59 -22.70 -46.79
N PRO A 125 -29.42 -22.07 -47.15
CA PRO A 125 -28.25 -22.06 -46.31
C PRO A 125 -28.51 -21.44 -44.93
N LYS A 126 -29.27 -20.37 -44.84
CA LYS A 126 -29.60 -19.69 -43.60
C LYS A 126 -30.45 -20.57 -42.66
N TYR A 127 -31.34 -21.37 -43.26
CA TYR A 127 -32.14 -22.32 -42.48
C TYR A 127 -31.30 -23.49 -41.95
N LYS A 128 -30.31 -23.96 -42.72
CA LYS A 128 -29.35 -24.96 -42.25
C LYS A 128 -28.49 -24.47 -41.09
N GLU A 129 -28.03 -23.26 -41.17
CA GLU A 129 -27.28 -22.62 -40.05
C GLU A 129 -28.17 -22.45 -38.83
N TRP A 130 -29.40 -21.97 -39.01
CA TRP A 130 -30.36 -21.87 -37.92
C TRP A 130 -30.66 -23.23 -37.25
N LEU A 131 -30.71 -24.33 -37.97
CA LEU A 131 -30.86 -25.67 -37.43
C LEU A 131 -29.65 -26.18 -36.61
N LYS A 132 -28.48 -25.64 -36.85
CA LYS A 132 -27.26 -25.96 -36.09
C LYS A 132 -27.21 -25.31 -34.71
N GLN A 133 -28.01 -24.25 -34.49
CA GLN A 133 -28.01 -23.51 -33.22
C GLN A 133 -28.31 -24.44 -32.03
N GLY A 134 -27.65 -24.17 -30.88
CA GLY A 134 -27.88 -24.88 -29.63
C GLY A 134 -29.05 -24.31 -28.82
N GLU A 135 -29.54 -23.12 -29.12
CA GLU A 135 -30.63 -22.43 -28.42
C GLU A 135 -31.57 -21.74 -29.45
N PHE A 136 -32.88 -21.97 -29.26
CA PHE A 136 -33.90 -21.46 -30.20
C PHE A 136 -34.74 -20.31 -29.63
N ASN A 137 -34.54 -19.92 -28.39
CA ASN A 137 -35.08 -18.71 -27.81
C ASN A 137 -34.13 -17.54 -28.04
N LYS A 138 -34.40 -16.70 -29.03
CA LYS A 138 -33.54 -15.59 -29.44
C LYS A 138 -33.29 -14.53 -28.33
N GLU A 139 -34.23 -14.39 -27.38
CA GLU A 139 -34.11 -13.42 -26.30
C GLU A 139 -33.26 -13.95 -25.12
N LEU A 140 -32.88 -15.22 -25.14
CA LEU A 140 -32.17 -15.82 -24.02
C LEU A 140 -30.73 -15.35 -23.94
N ALA A 141 -30.09 -15.00 -25.07
CA ALA A 141 -28.78 -14.38 -25.08
C ALA A 141 -28.75 -13.10 -24.27
N ASN A 142 -29.79 -12.25 -24.34
CA ASN A 142 -29.91 -11.04 -23.52
C ASN A 142 -29.99 -11.35 -22.01
N ALA A 143 -30.59 -12.48 -21.63
CA ALA A 143 -30.65 -12.93 -20.23
C ALA A 143 -29.27 -13.35 -19.73
N TRP A 144 -28.55 -14.09 -20.54
CA TRP A 144 -27.17 -14.49 -20.22
C TRP A 144 -26.23 -13.27 -20.14
N ILE A 145 -26.33 -12.33 -21.08
CA ILE A 145 -25.53 -11.09 -21.04
C ILE A 145 -25.84 -10.27 -19.78
N LEU A 146 -27.14 -10.12 -19.43
CA LEU A 146 -27.52 -9.42 -18.20
C LEU A 146 -27.03 -10.13 -16.93
N LEU A 147 -26.98 -11.47 -16.92
CA LEU A 147 -26.41 -12.26 -15.85
C LEU A 147 -24.92 -11.93 -15.66
N GLY A 148 -24.10 -12.04 -16.72
CA GLY A 148 -22.70 -11.71 -16.65
C GLY A 148 -22.41 -10.25 -16.29
N GLN A 149 -23.28 -9.31 -16.77
CA GLN A 149 -23.19 -7.91 -16.35
C GLN A 149 -23.50 -7.72 -14.86
N ALA A 150 -24.45 -8.45 -14.31
CA ALA A 150 -24.78 -8.36 -12.89
C ALA A 150 -23.66 -8.95 -12.02
N GLU A 151 -23.08 -10.07 -12.44
CA GLU A 151 -21.89 -10.65 -11.80
C GLU A 151 -20.71 -9.66 -11.83
N PHE A 152 -20.44 -9.02 -12.97
CA PHE A 152 -19.43 -7.98 -13.12
C PHE A 152 -19.65 -6.80 -12.14
N HIS A 153 -20.85 -6.23 -12.12
CA HIS A 153 -21.15 -5.07 -11.27
C HIS A 153 -21.31 -5.42 -9.78
N LYS A 154 -21.43 -6.71 -9.45
CA LYS A 154 -21.31 -7.19 -8.08
C LYS A 154 -19.87 -7.24 -7.58
N GLY A 155 -18.87 -7.20 -8.49
CA GLY A 155 -17.45 -7.43 -8.21
C GLY A 155 -17.01 -8.89 -8.41
N ASP A 156 -17.93 -9.80 -8.80
CA ASP A 156 -17.58 -11.18 -9.16
C ASP A 156 -17.09 -11.23 -10.62
N PHE A 157 -15.86 -10.75 -10.82
CA PHE A 157 -15.26 -10.67 -12.16
C PHE A 157 -14.96 -12.05 -12.74
N ILE A 158 -14.53 -13.00 -11.92
CA ILE A 158 -14.25 -14.39 -12.36
C ILE A 158 -15.53 -15.08 -12.79
N GLY A 159 -16.59 -15.02 -12.01
CA GLY A 159 -17.90 -15.54 -12.38
C GLY A 159 -18.42 -14.92 -13.66
N SER A 160 -18.28 -13.60 -13.80
CA SER A 160 -18.64 -12.85 -15.00
C SER A 160 -17.88 -13.35 -16.26
N VAL A 161 -16.54 -13.53 -16.15
CA VAL A 161 -15.71 -14.10 -17.25
C VAL A 161 -16.20 -15.49 -17.62
N GLY A 162 -16.49 -16.35 -16.63
CA GLY A 162 -17.04 -17.68 -16.86
C GLY A 162 -18.36 -17.65 -17.63
N THR A 163 -19.28 -16.77 -17.21
CA THR A 163 -20.59 -16.58 -17.86
C THR A 163 -20.42 -16.08 -19.32
N PHE A 164 -19.57 -15.06 -19.54
CA PHE A 164 -19.37 -14.54 -20.90
C PHE A 164 -18.65 -15.55 -21.82
N ASN A 165 -17.67 -16.29 -21.33
CA ASN A 165 -17.04 -17.36 -22.09
C ASN A 165 -18.01 -18.50 -22.43
N TYR A 166 -18.94 -18.83 -21.53
CA TYR A 166 -20.03 -19.75 -21.86
C TYR A 166 -20.86 -19.24 -23.04
N ILE A 167 -21.21 -17.94 -23.04
CA ILE A 167 -21.98 -17.32 -24.14
C ILE A 167 -21.20 -17.39 -25.46
N ILE A 168 -19.94 -17.02 -25.45
CA ILE A 168 -19.06 -17.02 -26.64
C ILE A 168 -19.06 -18.42 -27.30
N ARG A 169 -18.97 -19.45 -26.48
CA ARG A 169 -18.96 -20.87 -26.99
C ARG A 169 -20.31 -21.35 -27.51
N HIS A 170 -21.44 -20.89 -26.96
CA HIS A 170 -22.76 -21.40 -27.27
C HIS A 170 -23.56 -20.54 -28.23
N TYR A 171 -23.16 -19.28 -28.43
CA TYR A 171 -23.79 -18.32 -29.35
C TYR A 171 -22.85 -17.87 -30.47
N ASP A 172 -21.89 -18.71 -30.84
CA ASP A 172 -20.89 -18.49 -31.89
C ASP A 172 -21.49 -18.11 -33.24
N TYR A 173 -22.76 -18.46 -33.48
CA TYR A 173 -23.53 -18.11 -34.66
C TYR A 173 -24.01 -16.65 -34.72
N ASP A 174 -23.92 -15.87 -33.63
CA ASP A 174 -24.25 -14.45 -33.58
C ASP A 174 -22.98 -13.60 -33.28
N PRO A 175 -22.29 -13.09 -34.31
CA PRO A 175 -21.06 -12.34 -34.14
C PRO A 175 -21.18 -11.09 -33.25
N ASP A 176 -22.36 -10.44 -33.24
CA ASP A 176 -22.61 -9.27 -32.36
C ASP A 176 -22.63 -9.69 -30.88
N VAL A 177 -23.22 -10.82 -30.56
CA VAL A 177 -23.26 -11.37 -29.19
C VAL A 177 -21.84 -11.77 -28.74
N VAL A 178 -21.09 -12.46 -29.61
CA VAL A 178 -19.70 -12.85 -29.33
C VAL A 178 -18.84 -11.62 -29.06
N ALA A 179 -18.88 -10.61 -29.94
CA ALA A 179 -18.10 -9.40 -29.79
C ALA A 179 -18.46 -8.62 -28.52
N GLN A 180 -19.76 -8.53 -28.17
CA GLN A 180 -20.19 -7.94 -26.88
C GLN A 180 -19.60 -8.69 -25.68
N CYS A 181 -19.65 -10.03 -25.69
CA CYS A 181 -19.13 -10.83 -24.59
C CYS A 181 -17.60 -10.73 -24.48
N GLN A 182 -16.88 -10.67 -25.59
CA GLN A 182 -15.43 -10.42 -25.60
C GLN A 182 -15.09 -9.08 -24.97
N LEU A 183 -15.87 -8.02 -25.23
CA LEU A 183 -15.70 -6.71 -24.60
C LEU A 183 -15.92 -6.77 -23.07
N TRP A 184 -16.93 -7.51 -22.61
CA TRP A 184 -17.17 -7.65 -21.19
C TRP A 184 -16.10 -8.51 -20.49
N VAL A 185 -15.58 -9.55 -21.14
CA VAL A 185 -14.42 -10.31 -20.63
C VAL A 185 -13.20 -9.41 -20.54
N SER A 186 -12.91 -8.61 -21.56
CA SER A 186 -11.81 -7.64 -21.56
C SER A 186 -11.94 -6.64 -20.41
N ARG A 187 -13.14 -6.12 -20.16
CA ARG A 187 -13.40 -5.24 -19.00
C ARG A 187 -13.19 -5.94 -17.67
N ALA A 188 -13.65 -7.18 -17.54
CA ALA A 188 -13.47 -7.95 -16.31
C ALA A 188 -11.98 -8.20 -16.02
N TYR A 189 -11.18 -8.53 -17.02
CA TYR A 189 -9.73 -8.64 -16.88
C TYR A 189 -9.10 -7.30 -16.47
N ALA A 190 -9.54 -6.20 -17.07
CA ALA A 190 -9.06 -4.87 -16.71
C ALA A 190 -9.37 -4.48 -15.26
N GLU A 191 -10.55 -4.88 -14.71
CA GLU A 191 -10.91 -4.64 -13.30
C GLU A 191 -10.11 -5.53 -12.33
N MET A 192 -9.67 -6.72 -12.77
CA MET A 192 -8.78 -7.58 -11.98
C MET A 192 -7.30 -7.16 -12.06
N GLY A 193 -6.97 -6.12 -12.84
CA GLY A 193 -5.60 -5.71 -13.07
C GLY A 193 -4.83 -6.55 -14.11
N TRP A 194 -5.49 -7.51 -14.76
CA TRP A 194 -4.91 -8.34 -15.81
C TRP A 194 -4.93 -7.59 -17.14
N LEU A 195 -4.09 -6.55 -17.22
CA LEU A 195 -4.15 -5.58 -18.33
C LEU A 195 -3.70 -6.18 -19.67
N TYR A 196 -2.75 -7.12 -19.62
CA TYR A 196 -2.28 -7.82 -20.83
C TYR A 196 -3.38 -8.70 -21.43
N GLU A 197 -4.05 -9.50 -20.62
CA GLU A 197 -5.17 -10.34 -21.03
C GLU A 197 -6.37 -9.50 -21.51
N ALA A 198 -6.55 -8.34 -20.88
CA ALA A 198 -7.59 -7.40 -21.29
C ALA A 198 -7.32 -6.85 -22.71
N GLU A 199 -6.09 -6.46 -23.01
CA GLU A 199 -5.68 -6.00 -24.36
C GLU A 199 -5.70 -7.13 -25.38
N ASP A 200 -5.25 -8.33 -25.04
CA ASP A 200 -5.30 -9.50 -25.91
C ASP A 200 -6.76 -9.85 -26.27
N MET A 201 -7.65 -9.87 -25.28
CA MET A 201 -9.08 -10.12 -25.54
C MET A 201 -9.71 -9.00 -26.38
N LEU A 202 -9.34 -7.74 -26.13
CA LEU A 202 -9.81 -6.60 -26.91
C LEU A 202 -9.35 -6.70 -28.39
N SER A 203 -8.14 -7.14 -28.64
CA SER A 203 -7.58 -7.31 -29.98
C SER A 203 -8.35 -8.34 -30.83
N LYS A 204 -8.96 -9.34 -30.17
CA LYS A 204 -9.79 -10.38 -30.81
C LYS A 204 -11.17 -9.86 -31.23
N VAL A 205 -11.58 -8.69 -30.73
CA VAL A 205 -12.88 -8.12 -31.05
C VAL A 205 -12.85 -7.50 -32.45
N GLN A 206 -13.66 -8.04 -33.35
CA GLN A 206 -13.88 -7.44 -34.67
C GLN A 206 -14.97 -6.38 -34.58
N ALA A 207 -14.57 -5.12 -34.56
CA ALA A 207 -15.48 -4.00 -34.40
C ALA A 207 -16.62 -3.98 -35.44
N ASP A 208 -16.37 -4.46 -36.67
CA ASP A 208 -17.34 -4.55 -37.75
C ASP A 208 -18.48 -5.55 -37.47
N ASN A 209 -18.26 -6.50 -36.55
CA ASN A 209 -19.30 -7.44 -36.12
C ASN A 209 -20.31 -6.83 -35.15
N LEU A 210 -19.95 -5.69 -34.52
CA LEU A 210 -20.82 -5.04 -33.56
C LEU A 210 -21.91 -4.22 -34.26
N LYS A 211 -23.14 -4.37 -33.81
CA LYS A 211 -24.21 -3.47 -34.21
C LYS A 211 -23.93 -2.06 -33.74
N ARG A 212 -24.33 -1.06 -34.52
CA ARG A 212 -24.13 0.37 -34.22
C ARG A 212 -24.48 0.74 -32.76
N LYS A 213 -25.54 0.13 -32.23
CA LYS A 213 -25.98 0.37 -30.82
C LYS A 213 -24.95 -0.08 -29.76
N HIS A 214 -23.94 -0.85 -30.12
CA HIS A 214 -22.87 -1.36 -29.23
C HIS A 214 -21.49 -0.75 -29.54
N ALA A 215 -21.42 0.18 -30.49
CA ALA A 215 -20.16 0.85 -30.82
C ALA A 215 -19.61 1.66 -29.61
N SER A 216 -20.49 2.24 -28.82
CA SER A 216 -20.12 2.93 -27.58
C SER A 216 -19.50 1.98 -26.53
N LEU A 217 -19.96 0.72 -26.44
CA LEU A 217 -19.37 -0.28 -25.56
C LEU A 217 -17.93 -0.58 -25.96
N TYR A 218 -17.64 -0.75 -27.26
CA TYR A 218 -16.27 -0.94 -27.75
C TYR A 218 -15.39 0.27 -27.40
N ALA A 219 -15.85 1.48 -27.71
CA ALA A 219 -15.11 2.69 -27.46
C ALA A 219 -14.85 2.90 -25.96
N SER A 220 -15.86 2.73 -25.09
CA SER A 220 -15.69 2.89 -23.64
C SER A 220 -14.80 1.80 -23.02
N THR A 221 -14.86 0.56 -23.52
CA THR A 221 -13.97 -0.52 -23.07
C THR A 221 -12.52 -0.23 -23.46
N THR A 222 -12.27 0.17 -24.70
CA THR A 222 -10.93 0.56 -25.16
C THR A 222 -10.40 1.76 -24.36
N ALA A 223 -11.24 2.77 -24.13
CA ALA A 223 -10.88 3.93 -23.33
C ALA A 223 -10.49 3.54 -21.89
N ASP A 224 -11.27 2.70 -21.24
CA ASP A 224 -11.03 2.24 -19.86
C ASP A 224 -9.70 1.50 -19.74
N ILE A 225 -9.42 0.57 -20.66
CA ILE A 225 -8.14 -0.14 -20.70
C ILE A 225 -6.97 0.83 -20.91
N LYS A 226 -7.08 1.77 -21.84
CA LYS A 226 -6.05 2.78 -22.09
C LYS A 226 -5.83 3.71 -20.89
N LEU A 227 -6.87 4.00 -20.11
CA LEU A 227 -6.74 4.74 -18.84
C LEU A 227 -5.98 3.93 -17.79
N LYS A 228 -6.33 2.65 -17.61
CA LYS A 228 -5.68 1.74 -16.65
C LYS A 228 -4.22 1.43 -17.01
N THR A 229 -3.90 1.37 -18.30
CA THR A 229 -2.51 1.25 -18.81
C THR A 229 -1.76 2.59 -18.83
N LYS A 230 -2.36 3.68 -18.31
CA LYS A 230 -1.80 5.05 -18.29
C LYS A 230 -1.47 5.62 -19.70
N GLN A 231 -2.06 5.08 -20.75
CA GLN A 231 -1.94 5.55 -22.12
C GLN A 231 -2.96 6.67 -22.39
N TYR A 232 -2.88 7.76 -21.64
CA TYR A 232 -3.89 8.82 -21.58
C TYR A 232 -4.17 9.48 -22.92
N LYS A 233 -3.14 9.73 -23.72
CA LYS A 233 -3.28 10.35 -25.03
C LYS A 233 -4.07 9.48 -26.01
N GLU A 234 -3.86 8.16 -25.95
CA GLU A 234 -4.57 7.20 -26.80
C GLU A 234 -6.01 6.98 -26.36
N ALA A 235 -6.34 7.23 -25.08
CA ALA A 235 -7.69 7.13 -24.56
C ALA A 235 -8.63 8.24 -25.11
N ILE A 236 -8.12 9.45 -25.41
CA ILE A 236 -8.90 10.62 -25.81
C ILE A 236 -9.89 10.33 -26.95
N PRO A 237 -9.49 9.78 -28.11
CA PRO A 237 -10.42 9.53 -29.22
C PRO A 237 -11.53 8.56 -28.85
N PHE A 238 -11.25 7.57 -27.99
CA PHE A 238 -12.24 6.57 -27.60
C PHE A 238 -13.24 7.12 -26.58
N VAL A 239 -12.79 7.92 -25.59
CA VAL A 239 -13.70 8.62 -24.68
C VAL A 239 -14.61 9.57 -25.46
N LYS A 240 -14.04 10.34 -26.41
CA LYS A 240 -14.81 11.25 -27.28
C LYS A 240 -15.85 10.52 -28.15
N LEU A 241 -15.51 9.32 -28.63
CA LEU A 241 -16.41 8.50 -29.43
C LEU A 241 -17.54 7.89 -28.60
N SER A 242 -17.26 7.49 -27.35
CA SER A 242 -18.27 6.88 -26.47
C SER A 242 -19.27 7.87 -25.86
N LEU A 243 -18.85 9.13 -25.66
CA LEU A 243 -19.61 10.16 -24.95
C LEU A 243 -21.04 10.44 -25.48
N PRO A 244 -21.29 10.56 -26.81
CA PRO A 244 -22.63 10.88 -27.34
C PRO A 244 -23.65 9.75 -27.13
N ASP A 245 -23.19 8.51 -27.15
CA ASP A 245 -24.05 7.33 -27.13
C ASP A 245 -24.30 6.79 -25.71
N GLU A 246 -23.61 7.34 -24.67
CA GLU A 246 -23.85 6.95 -23.27
C GLU A 246 -25.24 7.43 -22.83
N LYS A 247 -26.06 6.53 -22.33
CA LYS A 247 -27.47 6.77 -22.05
C LYS A 247 -27.73 7.45 -20.72
N ARG A 248 -26.85 7.22 -19.73
CA ARG A 248 -27.01 7.79 -18.39
C ARG A 248 -26.39 9.16 -18.31
N HIS A 249 -27.17 10.14 -17.84
CA HIS A 249 -26.66 11.51 -17.71
C HIS A 249 -25.43 11.61 -16.80
N GLY A 250 -25.42 10.90 -15.66
CA GLY A 250 -24.29 10.88 -14.75
C GLY A 250 -23.01 10.32 -15.37
N ASP A 251 -23.13 9.18 -16.10
CA ASP A 251 -21.98 8.56 -16.77
C ASP A 251 -21.46 9.44 -17.92
N ARG A 252 -22.37 10.10 -18.66
CA ARG A 252 -21.99 11.10 -19.70
C ARG A 252 -21.23 12.26 -19.09
N ALA A 253 -21.69 12.77 -17.95
CA ALA A 253 -21.01 13.86 -17.27
C ALA A 253 -19.61 13.41 -16.79
N ARG A 254 -19.50 12.19 -16.26
CA ARG A 254 -18.21 11.58 -15.88
C ARG A 254 -17.27 11.46 -17.08
N PHE A 255 -17.74 10.94 -18.21
CA PHE A 255 -16.93 10.83 -19.42
C PHE A 255 -16.45 12.19 -19.92
N ALA A 256 -17.32 13.23 -19.87
CA ALA A 256 -16.93 14.59 -20.22
C ALA A 256 -15.88 15.16 -19.23
N TYR A 257 -16.00 14.85 -17.92
CA TYR A 257 -15.03 15.25 -16.92
C TYR A 257 -13.67 14.57 -17.16
N VAL A 258 -13.64 13.24 -17.33
CA VAL A 258 -12.43 12.47 -17.65
C VAL A 258 -11.78 12.99 -18.95
N LEU A 259 -12.59 13.28 -19.97
CA LEU A 259 -12.08 13.86 -21.21
C LEU A 259 -11.38 15.21 -20.96
N GLY A 260 -11.90 16.02 -20.05
CA GLY A 260 -11.26 17.26 -19.60
C GLY A 260 -9.90 17.00 -18.95
N GLN A 261 -9.80 16.03 -18.02
CA GLN A 261 -8.55 15.64 -17.38
C GLN A 261 -7.52 15.13 -18.40
N LEU A 262 -7.96 14.32 -19.37
CA LEU A 262 -7.09 13.81 -20.43
C LEU A 262 -6.54 14.92 -21.33
N TYR A 263 -7.35 15.93 -21.66
CA TYR A 263 -6.89 17.09 -22.42
C TYR A 263 -5.92 17.96 -21.60
N GLU A 264 -6.11 18.08 -20.30
CA GLU A 264 -5.11 18.73 -19.42
C GLU A 264 -3.76 18.04 -19.51
N LEU A 265 -3.72 16.70 -19.39
CA LEU A 265 -2.51 15.89 -19.51
C LEU A 265 -1.87 15.95 -20.92
N ASP A 266 -2.67 16.13 -21.96
CA ASP A 266 -2.18 16.33 -23.35
C ASP A 266 -1.82 17.80 -23.65
N ASN A 267 -1.78 18.69 -22.62
CA ASN A 267 -1.49 20.12 -22.73
C ASN A 267 -2.40 20.88 -23.73
N LYS A 268 -3.69 20.55 -23.74
CA LYS A 268 -4.73 21.19 -24.57
C LYS A 268 -5.76 21.92 -23.70
N PRO A 269 -5.41 23.08 -23.13
CA PRO A 269 -6.23 23.76 -22.13
C PRO A 269 -7.58 24.22 -22.66
N GLN A 270 -7.69 24.59 -23.94
CA GLN A 270 -8.96 25.04 -24.52
C GLN A 270 -9.95 23.88 -24.67
N GLU A 271 -9.47 22.74 -25.16
CA GLU A 271 -10.27 21.53 -25.31
C GLU A 271 -10.67 20.98 -23.92
N ALA A 272 -9.77 21.05 -22.94
CA ALA A 272 -10.07 20.71 -21.55
C ALA A 272 -11.19 21.59 -20.98
N TYR A 273 -11.11 22.90 -21.16
CA TYR A 273 -12.14 23.84 -20.75
C TYR A 273 -13.50 23.50 -21.36
N ASP A 274 -13.53 23.21 -22.67
CA ASP A 274 -14.79 22.89 -23.39
C ASP A 274 -15.37 21.55 -22.91
N ALA A 275 -14.52 20.56 -22.59
CA ALA A 275 -14.94 19.26 -22.04
C ALA A 275 -15.53 19.41 -20.62
N TYR A 276 -14.89 20.15 -19.72
CA TYR A 276 -15.46 20.44 -18.39
C TYR A 276 -16.75 21.27 -18.48
N LYS A 277 -16.82 22.22 -19.38
CA LYS A 277 -18.04 22.98 -19.65
C LYS A 277 -19.18 22.09 -20.18
N GLN A 278 -18.84 21.06 -20.97
CA GLN A 278 -19.80 20.04 -21.39
C GLN A 278 -20.26 19.21 -20.20
N CYS A 279 -19.35 18.83 -19.28
CA CYS A 279 -19.68 18.13 -18.04
C CYS A 279 -20.72 18.91 -17.22
N VAL A 280 -20.46 20.18 -16.93
CA VAL A 280 -21.39 21.07 -16.18
C VAL A 280 -22.78 21.15 -16.85
N ARG A 281 -22.85 21.22 -18.18
CA ARG A 281 -24.12 21.25 -18.92
C ARG A 281 -24.92 19.96 -18.84
N LEU A 282 -24.30 18.86 -18.45
CA LEU A 282 -24.93 17.55 -18.28
C LEU A 282 -25.50 17.34 -16.86
N TYR A 283 -25.47 18.38 -16.01
CA TYR A 283 -25.96 18.33 -14.62
C TYR A 283 -25.37 17.16 -13.83
N PRO A 284 -24.05 17.16 -13.60
CA PRO A 284 -23.37 16.13 -12.85
C PRO A 284 -23.76 16.17 -11.37
N PRO A 285 -23.34 15.15 -10.55
CA PRO A 285 -23.39 15.23 -9.10
C PRO A 285 -22.70 16.50 -8.58
N VAL A 286 -23.14 16.99 -7.40
CA VAL A 286 -22.68 18.28 -6.84
C VAL A 286 -21.17 18.38 -6.72
N GLU A 287 -20.52 17.28 -6.31
CA GLU A 287 -19.08 17.20 -6.18
C GLU A 287 -18.36 17.36 -7.51
N MET A 288 -18.84 16.66 -8.53
CA MET A 288 -18.26 16.74 -9.88
C MET A 288 -18.52 18.11 -10.52
N ASP A 289 -19.69 18.73 -10.28
CA ASP A 289 -20.01 20.09 -10.75
C ASP A 289 -19.02 21.10 -10.14
N PHE A 290 -18.82 21.02 -8.83
CA PHE A 290 -17.87 21.88 -8.13
C PHE A 290 -16.45 21.73 -8.70
N ASN A 291 -15.96 20.50 -8.79
CA ASN A 291 -14.61 20.22 -9.29
C ASN A 291 -14.46 20.60 -10.78
N ALA A 292 -15.50 20.43 -11.59
CA ALA A 292 -15.49 20.88 -12.98
C ALA A 292 -15.35 22.41 -13.10
N HIS A 293 -16.00 23.18 -12.21
CA HIS A 293 -15.84 24.64 -12.17
C HIS A 293 -14.42 25.05 -11.72
N VAL A 294 -13.84 24.35 -10.73
CA VAL A 294 -12.46 24.57 -10.28
C VAL A 294 -11.48 24.27 -11.42
N ARG A 295 -11.60 23.10 -12.08
CA ARG A 295 -10.74 22.73 -13.21
C ARG A 295 -10.88 23.71 -14.39
N MET A 296 -12.11 24.15 -14.72
CA MET A 296 -12.31 25.19 -15.73
C MET A 296 -11.56 26.48 -15.39
N ALA A 297 -11.54 26.89 -14.13
CA ALA A 297 -10.78 28.05 -13.68
C ALA A 297 -9.26 27.88 -13.86
N LEU A 298 -8.75 26.69 -13.56
CA LEU A 298 -7.32 26.35 -13.68
C LEU A 298 -6.84 26.36 -15.14
N VAL A 299 -7.61 25.77 -16.06
CA VAL A 299 -7.24 25.67 -17.48
C VAL A 299 -7.58 26.92 -18.30
N SER A 300 -8.40 27.82 -17.78
CA SER A 300 -8.81 29.07 -18.47
C SER A 300 -7.62 29.98 -18.78
N GLN A 301 -7.65 30.59 -19.95
CA GLN A 301 -6.63 31.58 -20.34
C GLN A 301 -6.79 32.93 -19.59
N ASP A 302 -8.02 33.31 -19.19
CA ASP A 302 -8.29 34.53 -18.42
C ASP A 302 -8.12 34.27 -16.92
N LYS A 303 -6.87 34.25 -16.43
CA LYS A 303 -6.53 33.98 -15.04
C LYS A 303 -7.16 34.96 -14.05
N LYS A 304 -7.26 36.24 -14.42
CA LYS A 304 -7.91 37.26 -13.55
C LYS A 304 -9.40 37.01 -13.35
N ARG A 305 -10.10 36.55 -14.40
CA ARG A 305 -11.52 36.17 -14.30
C ARG A 305 -11.65 34.88 -13.47
N SER A 306 -10.76 33.92 -13.66
CA SER A 306 -10.75 32.68 -12.90
C SER A 306 -10.60 32.90 -11.39
N ILE A 307 -9.61 33.71 -10.96
CA ILE A 307 -9.41 34.09 -9.56
C ILE A 307 -10.64 34.78 -8.98
N ARG A 308 -11.24 35.71 -9.72
CA ARG A 308 -12.48 36.37 -9.27
C ARG A 308 -13.66 35.39 -9.13
N SER A 309 -13.77 34.42 -10.04
CA SER A 309 -14.79 33.38 -9.97
C SER A 309 -14.61 32.49 -8.75
N LEU A 310 -13.37 32.00 -8.50
CA LEU A 310 -13.02 31.17 -7.34
C LEU A 310 -13.23 31.93 -6.01
N ASN A 311 -12.81 33.19 -5.93
CA ASN A 311 -13.09 34.04 -4.77
C ASN A 311 -14.60 34.28 -4.54
N SER A 312 -15.41 34.32 -5.60
CA SER A 312 -16.87 34.36 -5.46
C SER A 312 -17.42 33.03 -4.91
N MET A 313 -16.85 31.90 -5.32
CA MET A 313 -17.20 30.59 -4.76
C MET A 313 -16.82 30.49 -3.29
N ALA A 314 -15.61 30.97 -2.91
CA ALA A 314 -15.15 30.96 -1.50
C ALA A 314 -16.05 31.76 -0.56
N ARG A 315 -16.72 32.81 -1.05
CA ARG A 315 -17.67 33.61 -0.27
C ARG A 315 -19.04 32.94 -0.12
N ASN A 316 -19.31 31.89 -0.86
CA ASN A 316 -20.61 31.22 -0.83
C ASN A 316 -20.58 30.14 0.29
N TYR A 317 -21.46 30.27 1.28
CA TYR A 317 -21.59 29.33 2.39
C TYR A 317 -21.72 27.87 1.96
N LYS A 318 -22.30 27.59 0.79
CA LYS A 318 -22.40 26.23 0.24
C LYS A 318 -21.07 25.52 0.08
N PHE A 319 -19.97 26.25 -0.10
CA PHE A 319 -18.62 25.70 -0.34
C PHE A 319 -17.68 25.90 0.84
N ARG A 320 -18.21 26.16 2.04
CA ARG A 320 -17.42 26.38 3.24
C ARG A 320 -16.47 25.20 3.55
N GLU A 321 -16.96 23.98 3.38
CA GLU A 321 -16.17 22.76 3.60
C GLU A 321 -15.14 22.45 2.49
N LYS A 322 -14.99 23.34 1.49
CA LYS A 322 -14.14 23.15 0.30
C LYS A 322 -13.22 24.35 0.05
N LEU A 323 -12.97 25.14 1.09
CA LEU A 323 -12.12 26.32 1.00
C LEU A 323 -10.66 25.96 0.69
N ASP A 324 -10.18 24.83 1.19
CA ASP A 324 -8.89 24.26 0.86
C ASP A 324 -8.72 24.04 -0.66
N ILE A 325 -9.69 23.40 -1.32
CA ILE A 325 -9.66 23.19 -2.78
C ILE A 325 -9.70 24.51 -3.52
N ILE A 326 -10.55 25.45 -3.09
CA ILE A 326 -10.71 26.75 -3.77
C ILE A 326 -9.45 27.59 -3.66
N TYR A 327 -8.90 27.76 -2.46
CA TYR A 327 -7.68 28.55 -2.25
C TYR A 327 -6.46 27.83 -2.82
N GLY A 328 -6.43 26.47 -2.73
CA GLY A 328 -5.45 25.66 -3.41
C GLY A 328 -5.41 25.90 -4.92
N ALA A 329 -6.59 25.94 -5.56
CA ALA A 329 -6.70 26.26 -6.99
C ALA A 329 -6.30 27.71 -7.33
N ILE A 330 -6.57 28.67 -6.46
CA ILE A 330 -6.09 30.06 -6.63
C ILE A 330 -4.58 30.09 -6.55
N GLY A 331 -3.97 29.40 -5.58
CA GLY A 331 -2.54 29.22 -5.46
C GLY A 331 -1.91 28.60 -6.72
N ASP A 332 -2.54 27.53 -7.26
CA ASP A 332 -2.09 26.90 -8.52
C ASP A 332 -2.11 27.88 -9.71
N ILE A 333 -3.13 28.76 -9.77
CA ILE A 333 -3.19 29.79 -10.82
C ILE A 333 -2.03 30.80 -10.67
N TYR A 334 -1.66 31.20 -9.45
CA TYR A 334 -0.51 32.06 -9.22
C TYR A 334 0.80 31.35 -9.54
N MET A 335 0.92 30.05 -9.21
CA MET A 335 2.08 29.25 -9.61
C MET A 335 2.26 29.17 -11.14
N GLN A 336 1.16 29.02 -11.90
CA GLN A 336 1.20 29.10 -13.38
C GLN A 336 1.68 30.45 -13.89
N GLN A 337 1.51 31.51 -13.10
CA GLN A 337 2.01 32.87 -13.40
C GLN A 337 3.43 33.13 -12.86
N ARG A 338 4.04 32.11 -12.20
CA ARG A 338 5.33 32.20 -11.50
C ARG A 338 5.34 33.22 -10.33
N ASP A 339 4.19 33.45 -9.74
CA ASP A 339 4.03 34.30 -8.57
C ASP A 339 3.93 33.43 -7.31
N THR A 340 5.09 33.05 -6.82
CA THR A 340 5.19 32.13 -5.66
C THR A 340 4.72 32.76 -4.35
N ALA A 341 4.87 34.08 -4.19
CA ALA A 341 4.46 34.79 -2.97
C ALA A 341 2.93 34.74 -2.81
N ASN A 342 2.18 35.17 -3.82
CA ASN A 342 0.72 35.10 -3.80
C ASN A 342 0.21 33.65 -3.80
N ALA A 343 0.99 32.70 -4.39
CA ALA A 343 0.62 31.29 -4.34
C ALA A 343 0.68 30.76 -2.90
N LEU A 344 1.79 30.99 -2.17
CA LEU A 344 1.96 30.59 -0.77
C LEU A 344 0.91 31.24 0.14
N GLU A 345 0.62 32.55 -0.03
CA GLU A 345 -0.45 33.21 0.73
C GLU A 345 -1.78 32.48 0.59
N ASN A 346 -2.16 32.10 -0.64
CA ASN A 346 -3.42 31.39 -0.86
C ASN A 346 -3.38 29.94 -0.39
N TYR A 347 -2.27 29.23 -0.53
CA TYR A 347 -2.14 27.88 0.02
C TYR A 347 -2.28 27.90 1.55
N ASN A 348 -1.58 28.81 2.23
CA ASN A 348 -1.67 28.97 3.69
C ASN A 348 -3.10 29.32 4.12
N LEU A 349 -3.76 30.21 3.39
CA LEU A 349 -5.17 30.53 3.62
C LEU A 349 -6.11 29.32 3.43
N GLY A 350 -5.79 28.45 2.46
CA GLY A 350 -6.51 27.19 2.24
C GLY A 350 -6.32 26.20 3.38
N ILE A 351 -5.08 26.08 3.88
CA ILE A 351 -4.73 25.23 5.03
C ILE A 351 -5.44 25.73 6.30
N GLU A 352 -5.35 27.04 6.59
CA GLU A 352 -5.97 27.67 7.77
C GLU A 352 -7.48 27.51 7.80
N LYS A 353 -8.15 27.70 6.64
CA LYS A 353 -9.61 27.65 6.51
C LYS A 353 -10.18 26.29 6.21
N SER A 354 -9.37 25.24 6.12
CA SER A 354 -9.85 23.89 5.90
C SER A 354 -10.59 23.37 7.12
N GLU A 355 -11.87 23.00 6.94
CA GLU A 355 -12.70 22.42 7.98
C GLU A 355 -12.56 20.90 8.06
N LYS A 356 -12.18 20.25 6.93
CA LYS A 356 -11.99 18.81 6.82
C LYS A 356 -10.50 18.51 6.74
N ASN A 357 -9.98 17.73 7.68
CA ASN A 357 -8.63 17.17 7.57
C ASN A 357 -8.66 15.99 6.59
N GLY A 358 -8.83 16.27 5.29
CA GLY A 358 -8.95 15.30 4.23
C GLY A 358 -7.83 15.39 3.20
N MET A 359 -7.87 14.51 2.20
CA MET A 359 -6.89 14.43 1.10
C MET A 359 -6.66 15.77 0.38
N ASP A 360 -7.71 16.60 0.28
CA ASP A 360 -7.64 17.90 -0.36
C ASP A 360 -6.72 18.87 0.42
N LYS A 361 -6.83 18.89 1.76
CA LYS A 361 -5.92 19.65 2.62
C LYS A 361 -4.49 19.12 2.49
N ALA A 362 -4.30 17.79 2.54
CA ALA A 362 -2.99 17.19 2.37
C ALA A 362 -2.34 17.59 1.04
N ALA A 363 -3.11 17.64 -0.04
CA ALA A 363 -2.59 18.09 -1.34
C ALA A 363 -2.14 19.56 -1.33
N VAL A 364 -2.83 20.45 -0.61
CA VAL A 364 -2.43 21.86 -0.47
C VAL A 364 -1.20 21.99 0.42
N LEU A 365 -1.15 21.24 1.53
CA LEU A 365 0.03 21.16 2.41
C LEU A 365 1.29 20.73 1.66
N LEU A 366 1.20 19.69 0.85
CA LEU A 366 2.34 19.22 0.04
C LEU A 366 2.80 20.28 -0.96
N LYS A 367 1.88 20.98 -1.64
CA LYS A 367 2.23 22.06 -2.57
C LYS A 367 2.92 23.22 -1.88
N ALA A 368 2.44 23.64 -0.71
CA ALA A 368 3.09 24.68 0.08
C ALA A 368 4.47 24.22 0.57
N GLY A 369 4.54 22.99 1.12
CA GLY A 369 5.78 22.38 1.58
C GLY A 369 6.83 22.25 0.49
N ASP A 370 6.46 21.83 -0.71
CA ASP A 370 7.38 21.73 -1.87
C ASP A 370 7.96 23.09 -2.28
N ILE A 371 7.18 24.17 -2.18
CA ILE A 371 7.65 25.52 -2.46
C ILE A 371 8.63 25.96 -1.37
N TYR A 372 8.27 25.83 -0.11
CA TYR A 372 9.16 26.16 1.02
C TYR A 372 10.45 25.34 0.95
N TYR A 373 10.37 24.05 0.67
CA TYR A 373 11.53 23.18 0.50
C TYR A 373 12.45 23.66 -0.64
N THR A 374 11.87 24.03 -1.79
CA THR A 374 12.62 24.54 -2.94
C THR A 374 13.30 25.89 -2.62
N GLN A 375 12.69 26.71 -1.77
CA GLN A 375 13.23 27.96 -1.27
C GLN A 375 14.25 27.77 -0.13
N ARG A 376 14.46 26.53 0.33
CA ARG A 376 15.28 26.16 1.50
C ARG A 376 14.75 26.74 2.81
N ASP A 377 13.49 27.07 2.86
CA ASP A 377 12.80 27.46 4.08
C ASP A 377 12.26 26.20 4.78
N TYR A 378 13.19 25.48 5.39
CA TYR A 378 12.89 24.19 6.00
C TYR A 378 12.02 24.32 7.25
N ALA A 379 12.09 25.44 7.95
CA ALA A 379 11.27 25.72 9.12
C ALA A 379 9.76 25.76 8.80
N HIS A 380 9.39 26.33 7.64
CA HIS A 380 8.01 26.34 7.17
C HIS A 380 7.65 25.08 6.37
N ALA A 381 8.61 24.38 5.77
CA ALA A 381 8.38 23.14 5.05
C ALA A 381 8.04 21.99 6.00
N ALA A 382 8.76 21.84 7.13
CA ALA A 382 8.58 20.77 8.09
C ALA A 382 7.13 20.60 8.55
N PRO A 383 6.44 21.60 9.12
CA PRO A 383 5.06 21.45 9.57
C PRO A 383 4.09 21.08 8.43
N CYS A 384 4.34 21.54 7.20
CA CYS A 384 3.51 21.18 6.06
C CYS A 384 3.58 19.69 5.74
N TYR A 385 4.77 19.08 5.73
CA TYR A 385 4.92 17.66 5.46
C TYR A 385 4.47 16.80 6.65
N SER A 386 4.77 17.21 7.88
CA SER A 386 4.37 16.50 9.10
C SER A 386 2.86 16.47 9.29
N GLU A 387 2.15 17.55 8.98
CA GLU A 387 0.69 17.56 8.97
C GLU A 387 0.13 16.73 7.81
N ALA A 388 0.70 16.84 6.61
CA ALA A 388 0.25 16.08 5.45
C ALA A 388 0.32 14.57 5.68
N ILE A 389 1.41 14.06 6.29
CA ILE A 389 1.59 12.63 6.53
C ILE A 389 0.56 12.05 7.50
N THR A 390 0.04 12.83 8.43
CA THR A 390 -1.03 12.38 9.35
C THR A 390 -2.38 12.16 8.65
N ILE A 391 -2.56 12.78 7.48
CA ILE A 391 -3.80 12.74 6.70
C ILE A 391 -3.72 11.70 5.57
N LEU A 392 -2.53 11.51 4.97
CA LEU A 392 -2.31 10.65 3.83
C LEU A 392 -2.43 9.16 4.21
N PRO A 393 -3.17 8.35 3.43
CA PRO A 393 -3.15 6.89 3.58
C PRO A 393 -1.76 6.31 3.25
N ALA A 394 -1.38 5.26 3.98
CA ALA A 394 -0.08 4.60 3.80
C ALA A 394 0.12 3.99 2.40
N GLU A 395 -0.98 3.71 1.70
CA GLU A 395 -0.99 3.16 0.33
C GLU A 395 -0.86 4.24 -0.75
N SER A 396 -0.85 5.54 -0.37
CA SER A 396 -0.75 6.66 -1.32
C SER A 396 0.60 6.64 -2.03
N ASP A 397 0.56 6.98 -3.32
CA ASP A 397 1.78 7.08 -4.13
C ASP A 397 2.72 8.14 -3.54
N GLY A 398 3.99 7.75 -3.30
CA GLY A 398 4.98 8.64 -2.68
C GLY A 398 4.92 8.79 -1.15
N TYR A 399 3.98 8.12 -0.45
CA TYR A 399 3.85 8.20 1.01
C TYR A 399 5.17 7.97 1.74
N GLN A 400 5.93 6.93 1.39
CA GLN A 400 7.20 6.62 2.04
C GLN A 400 8.25 7.75 1.86
N ARG A 401 8.30 8.34 0.67
CA ARG A 401 9.17 9.49 0.40
C ARG A 401 8.81 10.69 1.26
N ILE A 402 7.52 11.02 1.34
CA ILE A 402 7.01 12.15 2.13
C ILE A 402 7.27 11.90 3.61
N ARG A 403 7.06 10.66 4.10
CA ARG A 403 7.32 10.30 5.49
C ARG A 403 8.78 10.48 5.87
N VAL A 404 9.69 9.94 5.07
CA VAL A 404 11.14 10.10 5.31
C VAL A 404 11.53 11.57 5.29
N LEU A 405 10.98 12.35 4.36
CA LEU A 405 11.24 13.77 4.26
C LEU A 405 10.70 14.54 5.49
N ALA A 406 9.49 14.22 5.95
CA ALA A 406 8.92 14.82 7.15
C ALA A 406 9.78 14.51 8.39
N GLU A 407 10.18 13.24 8.59
CA GLU A 407 11.04 12.83 9.70
C GLU A 407 12.38 13.58 9.70
N VAL A 408 13.00 13.72 8.52
CA VAL A 408 14.28 14.45 8.36
C VAL A 408 14.12 15.94 8.61
N LEU A 409 13.03 16.55 8.14
CA LEU A 409 12.78 17.97 8.33
C LEU A 409 12.37 18.31 9.77
N ASP A 410 11.65 17.41 10.46
CA ASP A 410 11.36 17.57 11.89
C ASP A 410 12.64 17.51 12.73
N GLU A 411 13.56 16.59 12.42
CA GLU A 411 14.86 16.51 13.05
C GLU A 411 15.68 17.80 12.82
N LEU A 412 15.71 18.30 11.57
CA LEU A 412 16.37 19.54 11.22
C LEU A 412 15.77 20.76 11.95
N SER A 413 14.43 20.82 11.99
CA SER A 413 13.70 21.91 12.64
C SER A 413 13.98 21.97 14.14
N ALA A 414 14.09 20.80 14.80
CA ALA A 414 14.45 20.72 16.21
C ALA A 414 15.85 21.30 16.49
N GLU A 415 16.86 20.92 15.69
CA GLU A 415 18.22 21.40 15.84
C GLU A 415 18.32 22.91 15.49
N TYR A 416 17.62 23.35 14.45
CA TYR A 416 17.55 24.76 14.06
C TYR A 416 16.93 25.62 15.18
N SER A 417 15.80 25.17 15.72
CA SER A 417 15.12 25.85 16.83
C SER A 417 16.00 25.92 18.09
N MET A 418 16.83 24.89 18.34
CA MET A 418 17.79 24.90 19.45
C MET A 418 18.85 26.02 19.25
N VAL A 419 19.39 26.12 18.05
CA VAL A 419 20.37 27.20 17.74
C VAL A 419 19.73 28.58 17.91
N GLU A 420 18.53 28.79 17.34
CA GLU A 420 17.84 30.08 17.41
C GLU A 420 17.45 30.45 18.85
N LEU A 421 17.00 29.48 19.64
CA LEU A 421 16.67 29.67 21.05
C LEU A 421 17.91 30.10 21.83
N GLN A 422 19.02 29.38 21.71
CA GLN A 422 20.24 29.68 22.44
C GLN A 422 20.87 31.03 22.00
N ASP A 423 20.85 31.33 20.70
CA ASP A 423 21.28 32.60 20.17
C ASP A 423 20.43 33.77 20.72
N SER A 424 19.11 33.56 20.78
CA SER A 424 18.20 34.56 21.36
C SER A 424 18.45 34.79 22.85
N LEU A 425 18.68 33.70 23.62
CA LEU A 425 19.01 33.79 25.05
C LEU A 425 20.35 34.50 25.29
N GLN A 426 21.36 34.18 24.49
CA GLN A 426 22.67 34.91 24.55
C GLN A 426 22.51 36.39 24.17
N HIS A 427 21.67 36.69 23.15
CA HIS A 427 21.39 38.08 22.81
C HIS A 427 20.64 38.81 23.92
N LEU A 428 19.64 38.18 24.52
CA LEU A 428 18.89 38.73 25.66
C LEU A 428 19.81 39.05 26.85
N SER A 429 20.83 38.22 27.11
CA SER A 429 21.80 38.49 28.19
C SER A 429 22.57 39.80 28.04
N THR A 430 22.70 40.31 26.80
CA THR A 430 23.36 41.58 26.52
C THR A 430 22.48 42.81 26.76
N LEU A 431 21.17 42.63 26.91
CA LEU A 431 20.21 43.71 27.11
C LEU A 431 20.10 44.09 28.59
N PRO A 432 19.70 45.35 28.93
CA PRO A 432 19.38 45.75 30.29
C PRO A 432 18.22 44.91 30.92
N GLU A 433 18.28 44.61 32.21
CA GLU A 433 17.29 43.78 32.91
C GLU A 433 15.87 44.29 32.71
N GLU A 434 15.64 45.59 32.62
CA GLU A 434 14.31 46.16 32.35
C GLU A 434 13.77 45.79 30.96
N GLN A 435 14.65 45.64 29.97
CA GLN A 435 14.25 45.17 28.61
C GLN A 435 14.03 43.65 28.57
N GLN A 436 14.86 42.89 29.28
CA GLN A 436 14.68 41.44 29.42
C GLN A 436 13.30 41.13 30.06
N LEU A 437 12.93 41.84 31.11
CA LEU A 437 11.63 41.67 31.78
C LEU A 437 10.48 41.99 30.82
N LYS A 438 10.57 43.12 30.08
CA LYS A 438 9.51 43.47 29.11
C LYS A 438 9.33 42.43 28.01
N ILE A 439 10.42 41.83 27.52
CA ILE A 439 10.35 40.77 26.52
C ILE A 439 9.71 39.49 27.13
N ALA A 440 10.13 39.13 28.35
CA ALA A 440 9.54 37.99 29.05
C ALA A 440 8.01 38.18 29.32
N GLU A 441 7.60 39.38 29.72
CA GLU A 441 6.21 39.73 29.88
C GLU A 441 5.44 39.68 28.57
N GLN A 442 6.06 40.11 27.45
CA GLN A 442 5.44 40.04 26.13
C GLN A 442 5.26 38.62 25.66
N ILE A 443 6.24 37.71 25.85
CA ILE A 443 6.14 36.29 25.56
C ILE A 443 4.96 35.67 26.33
N VAL A 444 4.85 35.96 27.61
CA VAL A 444 3.73 35.48 28.46
C VAL A 444 2.37 36.01 27.97
N GLU A 445 2.32 37.30 27.57
CA GLU A 445 1.08 37.90 27.03
C GLU A 445 0.69 37.24 25.67
N ASP A 446 1.66 36.99 24.80
CA ASP A 446 1.42 36.36 23.50
C ASP A 446 0.99 34.89 23.65
N LEU A 447 1.60 34.15 24.59
CA LEU A 447 1.13 32.82 24.99
C LEU A 447 -0.34 32.80 25.46
N ARG A 448 -0.68 33.71 26.35
CA ARG A 448 -2.06 33.86 26.86
C ARG A 448 -3.04 34.21 25.73
N LYS A 449 -2.61 35.07 24.79
CA LYS A 449 -3.43 35.42 23.62
C LYS A 449 -3.64 34.19 22.69
N ALA A 450 -2.56 33.46 22.40
CA ALA A 450 -2.63 32.26 21.57
C ALA A 450 -3.58 31.20 22.16
N GLU A 451 -3.48 30.93 23.47
CA GLU A 451 -4.40 30.03 24.16
C GLU A 451 -5.84 30.55 24.22
N ALA A 452 -6.02 31.85 24.37
CA ALA A 452 -7.36 32.44 24.33
C ALA A 452 -7.98 32.35 22.94
N GLU A 453 -7.19 32.51 21.90
CA GLU A 453 -7.61 32.32 20.50
C GLU A 453 -7.94 30.85 20.20
N ASP A 454 -7.10 29.91 20.64
CA ASP A 454 -7.34 28.48 20.46
C ASP A 454 -8.55 27.98 21.25
N SER A 455 -8.72 28.47 22.46
CA SER A 455 -9.92 28.18 23.27
C SER A 455 -11.19 28.82 22.66
N ALA A 456 -11.07 30.02 22.06
CA ALA A 456 -12.18 30.67 21.35
C ALA A 456 -12.51 29.91 20.04
N LYS A 457 -11.50 29.46 19.28
CA LYS A 457 -11.70 28.61 18.08
C LYS A 457 -12.33 27.26 18.45
N ALA A 458 -11.89 26.62 19.54
CA ALA A 458 -12.48 25.38 20.05
C ALA A 458 -13.95 25.59 20.51
N ALA A 459 -14.23 26.67 21.24
CA ALA A 459 -15.58 27.02 21.69
C ALA A 459 -16.50 27.40 20.50
N GLN A 460 -15.95 28.03 19.47
CA GLN A 460 -16.68 28.34 18.26
C GLN A 460 -17.00 27.08 17.49
N LYS A 461 -16.06 26.14 17.36
CA LYS A 461 -16.25 24.84 16.73
C LYS A 461 -17.30 24.00 17.47
N GLU A 462 -17.26 23.99 18.81
CA GLU A 462 -18.31 23.35 19.64
C GLU A 462 -19.71 23.99 19.44
N ARG A 463 -19.78 25.31 19.29
CA ARG A 463 -21.03 25.99 19.00
C ARG A 463 -21.56 25.68 17.60
N GLU A 464 -20.70 25.64 16.61
CA GLU A 464 -21.06 25.32 15.22
C GLU A 464 -21.49 23.87 15.06
N GLU A 465 -20.84 22.93 15.75
CA GLU A 465 -21.27 21.53 15.83
C GLU A 465 -22.64 21.38 16.54
N ARG A 466 -22.93 22.22 17.49
CA ARG A 466 -24.21 22.28 18.20
C ARG A 466 -25.32 22.86 17.34
N ASP A 467 -25.06 23.97 16.64
CA ASP A 467 -26.02 24.63 15.76
C ASP A 467 -26.19 23.87 14.43
N GLY A 468 -25.14 23.25 13.89
CA GLY A 468 -25.20 22.36 12.72
C GLY A 468 -26.01 21.10 13.00
N GLY A 469 -25.97 20.59 14.24
CA GLY A 469 -26.74 19.42 14.64
C GLY A 469 -28.25 19.63 14.71
N LEU A 470 -28.70 20.87 14.90
CA LEU A 470 -30.14 21.21 14.90
C LEU A 470 -30.71 21.48 13.51
N SER A 471 -29.90 21.79 12.51
CA SER A 471 -30.36 22.16 11.16
C SER A 471 -30.46 20.99 10.18
N SER A 472 -29.96 19.79 10.52
CA SER A 472 -30.01 18.61 9.66
C SER A 472 -31.00 17.53 10.10
N VAL A 473 -31.93 17.82 10.97
CA VAL A 473 -33.09 16.94 11.21
C VAL A 473 -34.03 17.10 10.02
N ASN A 474 -33.79 16.34 9.03
CA ASN A 474 -34.60 16.19 7.82
C ASN A 474 -35.97 15.62 8.23
N THR A 475 -36.96 16.48 8.31
CA THR A 475 -38.37 16.19 8.66
C THR A 475 -39.07 15.23 7.67
N SER A 476 -38.35 14.75 6.65
CA SER A 476 -38.89 13.86 5.59
C SER A 476 -38.80 12.37 5.90
N LYS A 477 -38.30 11.95 7.05
CA LYS A 477 -38.19 10.51 7.40
C LYS A 477 -39.08 10.05 8.54
N MET A 478 -40.08 10.85 8.91
CA MET A 478 -41.02 10.50 9.98
C MET A 478 -42.35 9.89 9.50
N ILE A 479 -42.46 9.38 8.28
CA ILE A 479 -43.64 8.62 7.86
C ILE A 479 -43.17 7.31 7.20
N GLY A 480 -43.24 6.24 7.96
CA GLY A 480 -43.29 4.88 7.43
C GLY A 480 -42.10 3.99 7.80
N GLY A 481 -42.31 3.08 8.73
CA GLY A 481 -41.54 1.86 8.84
C GLY A 481 -40.97 1.53 10.22
N SER A 482 -41.68 0.67 10.89
CA SER A 482 -41.35 -0.08 12.10
C SER A 482 -39.87 -0.42 12.32
N GLY A 483 -39.35 -0.13 13.51
CA GLY A 483 -38.24 -0.91 14.07
C GLY A 483 -36.90 -0.19 14.25
N ALA A 484 -36.87 1.03 14.84
CA ALA A 484 -35.67 1.55 15.45
C ALA A 484 -35.89 1.66 16.96
N PRO A 485 -35.20 0.88 17.82
CA PRO A 485 -35.30 1.02 19.25
C PRO A 485 -34.51 2.25 19.71
N GLY A 486 -35.23 3.18 20.36
CA GLY A 486 -34.69 4.11 21.32
C GLY A 486 -33.71 5.15 20.84
N LEU A 487 -34.23 6.31 20.44
CA LEU A 487 -33.53 7.57 20.27
C LEU A 487 -32.87 8.10 21.56
N TRP A 488 -33.04 7.47 22.72
CA TRP A 488 -32.46 7.91 23.98
C TRP A 488 -31.15 7.17 24.28
N TYR A 489 -30.09 7.93 24.57
CA TYR A 489 -28.73 7.47 24.83
C TYR A 489 -28.63 6.18 25.66
N PHE A 490 -29.41 6.10 26.75
CA PHE A 490 -29.38 4.95 27.67
C PHE A 490 -29.98 3.65 27.09
N TYR A 491 -30.70 3.72 25.99
CA TYR A 491 -31.25 2.53 25.31
C TYR A 491 -30.41 2.11 24.11
N ASN A 492 -29.34 2.88 23.78
CA ASN A 492 -28.41 2.53 22.69
C ASN A 492 -27.09 2.03 23.29
N ALA A 493 -26.93 0.70 23.34
CA ALA A 493 -25.73 0.05 23.91
C ALA A 493 -24.42 0.47 23.23
N GLN A 494 -24.47 0.85 21.98
CA GLN A 494 -23.30 1.29 21.21
C GLN A 494 -22.89 2.71 21.57
N LEU A 495 -23.87 3.62 21.71
CA LEU A 495 -23.60 5.00 22.16
C LEU A 495 -23.14 5.03 23.63
N MET A 496 -23.70 4.16 24.49
CA MET A 496 -23.23 4.01 25.86
C MET A 496 -21.81 3.51 25.99
N ARG A 497 -21.43 2.54 25.15
CA ARG A 497 -20.05 1.99 25.12
C ARG A 497 -19.06 3.04 24.63
N ASN A 498 -19.38 3.75 23.56
CA ASN A 498 -18.54 4.82 23.02
C ASN A 498 -18.41 5.98 24.01
N GLY A 499 -19.50 6.42 24.62
CA GLY A 499 -19.52 7.47 25.65
C GLY A 499 -18.73 7.08 26.90
N LYS A 500 -18.76 5.80 27.29
CA LYS A 500 -17.95 5.31 28.42
C LYS A 500 -16.45 5.27 28.07
N GLN A 501 -16.10 4.91 26.84
CA GLN A 501 -14.72 4.95 26.37
C GLN A 501 -14.18 6.38 26.27
N GLU A 502 -14.97 7.33 25.75
CA GLU A 502 -14.59 8.75 25.73
C GLU A 502 -14.47 9.34 27.14
N PHE A 503 -15.40 8.97 28.02
CA PHE A 503 -15.32 9.39 29.43
C PHE A 503 -14.04 8.89 30.09
N ASN A 504 -13.73 7.59 29.94
CA ASN A 504 -12.52 7.00 30.50
C ASN A 504 -11.23 7.60 29.91
N ARG A 505 -11.23 7.93 28.61
CA ARG A 505 -10.09 8.59 27.95
C ARG A 505 -9.87 10.02 28.46
N LYS A 506 -10.95 10.78 28.69
CA LYS A 506 -10.89 12.21 29.09
C LYS A 506 -10.74 12.41 30.60
N TRP A 507 -11.26 11.50 31.42
CA TRP A 507 -11.39 11.67 32.86
C TRP A 507 -10.78 10.53 33.70
N GLY A 508 -10.27 9.48 33.06
CA GLY A 508 -9.79 8.26 33.71
C GLY A 508 -10.93 7.43 34.34
N ASN A 509 -10.55 6.41 35.08
CA ASN A 509 -11.51 5.52 35.75
C ASN A 509 -11.95 6.14 37.09
N ARG A 510 -12.89 7.09 37.04
CA ARG A 510 -13.37 7.80 38.23
C ARG A 510 -14.66 7.17 38.77
N PRO A 511 -14.79 6.96 40.08
CA PRO A 511 -16.03 6.47 40.68
C PRO A 511 -17.15 7.51 40.57
N LEU A 512 -18.40 7.02 40.51
CA LEU A 512 -19.59 7.87 40.48
C LEU A 512 -19.87 8.43 41.88
N GLU A 513 -19.38 9.63 42.13
CA GLU A 513 -19.58 10.35 43.41
C GLU A 513 -19.78 11.85 43.18
N ASP A 514 -20.35 12.55 44.19
CA ASP A 514 -20.58 14.00 44.10
C ASP A 514 -19.28 14.78 43.91
N ASN A 515 -19.29 15.74 42.97
CA ASN A 515 -18.15 16.60 42.63
C ASN A 515 -16.94 15.87 42.01
N TRP A 516 -17.15 14.75 41.32
CA TRP A 516 -16.10 13.96 40.66
C TRP A 516 -15.23 14.76 39.65
N ARG A 517 -15.70 15.90 39.18
CA ARG A 517 -14.97 16.80 38.25
C ARG A 517 -13.87 17.62 38.93
N ARG A 518 -13.85 17.72 40.25
CA ARG A 518 -12.88 18.57 40.99
C ARG A 518 -11.50 17.92 41.01
N LYS A 519 -10.47 18.70 40.69
CA LYS A 519 -9.08 18.27 40.65
C LYS A 519 -8.57 17.66 41.96
N SER A 520 -9.09 18.17 43.09
CA SER A 520 -8.76 17.69 44.44
C SER A 520 -9.24 16.25 44.75
N LYS A 521 -10.17 15.70 43.97
CA LYS A 521 -10.65 14.32 44.11
C LYS A 521 -9.98 13.33 43.16
N ALA A 522 -9.07 13.80 42.29
CA ALA A 522 -8.34 12.93 41.38
C ALA A 522 -7.23 12.11 42.09
N SER A 523 -6.84 12.47 43.30
CA SER A 523 -5.71 11.88 44.05
C SER A 523 -6.05 10.83 45.09
N SER A 524 -7.33 10.42 45.24
CA SER A 524 -7.73 9.43 46.27
C SER A 524 -8.42 8.20 45.68
N GLY A 525 -7.93 7.63 44.64
CA GLY A 525 -8.45 6.41 44.04
C GLY A 525 -7.32 5.59 43.42
N ASP A 526 -6.87 4.65 44.20
CA ASP A 526 -6.17 3.39 43.89
C ASP A 526 -5.79 3.22 42.39
N TRP A 527 -4.53 3.54 42.13
CA TRP A 527 -3.85 3.15 40.90
C TRP A 527 -3.31 1.73 41.09
N THR A 528 -4.05 0.73 40.69
CA THR A 528 -3.53 -0.61 40.49
C THR A 528 -2.88 -0.65 39.12
N PRO A 529 -1.55 -0.83 39.01
CA PRO A 529 -0.89 -1.03 37.74
C PRO A 529 -1.31 -2.38 37.12
N PRO A 530 -1.35 -2.50 35.78
CA PRO A 530 -1.48 -3.82 35.15
C PRO A 530 -0.28 -4.65 35.47
N SER A 531 -0.54 -5.94 35.71
CA SER A 531 0.37 -7.01 36.09
C SER A 531 1.71 -6.95 35.39
N GLU A 532 2.72 -7.05 36.24
CA GLU A 532 4.13 -7.24 35.94
C GLU A 532 4.38 -8.43 35.01
N GLU A 533 5.02 -8.16 33.88
CA GLU A 533 6.03 -9.05 33.29
C GLU A 533 6.83 -8.17 32.32
N SER A 534 8.07 -7.86 32.72
CA SER A 534 9.12 -7.12 32.00
C SER A 534 9.39 -5.68 32.47
N ASP A 535 10.17 -5.53 33.53
CA ASP A 535 11.05 -4.38 33.76
C ASP A 535 11.90 -4.62 35.06
N GLU A 536 12.74 -5.66 35.05
CA GLU A 536 13.80 -5.86 36.04
C GLU A 536 15.19 -5.43 35.52
N GLN A 537 15.31 -4.31 34.81
CA GLN A 537 16.63 -3.83 34.36
C GLN A 537 16.84 -2.31 34.37
N MET A 538 16.05 -1.54 35.13
CA MET A 538 16.28 -0.10 35.24
C MET A 538 16.55 0.46 36.64
N ASP A 539 16.57 -0.36 37.69
CA ASP A 539 16.79 0.12 39.07
C ASP A 539 18.22 -0.01 39.62
N GLU A 540 19.21 -0.45 38.82
CA GLU A 540 20.61 -0.55 39.29
C GLU A 540 21.53 0.63 38.92
N ILE A 541 21.05 1.71 38.31
CA ILE A 541 21.85 2.90 37.99
C ILE A 541 21.57 4.11 38.91
N ALA A 542 20.57 4.06 39.79
CA ALA A 542 20.19 5.18 40.67
C ALA A 542 20.84 5.18 42.05
N GLU A 543 21.60 4.16 42.43
CA GLU A 543 22.18 4.04 43.80
C GLU A 543 23.70 4.28 43.89
N GLN A 544 24.39 4.82 42.89
CA GLN A 544 25.83 5.08 42.97
C GLN A 544 26.30 6.53 42.85
N THR A 545 25.42 7.51 43.05
CA THR A 545 25.84 8.93 43.10
C THR A 545 25.51 9.67 44.39
N ASP A 546 25.36 8.99 45.51
CA ASP A 546 25.25 9.62 46.80
C ASP A 546 26.51 9.32 47.67
N SER A 547 27.62 9.99 47.40
CA SER A 547 28.63 10.33 48.39
C SER A 547 29.72 11.26 47.81
N ILE A 548 29.48 12.51 47.68
CA ILE A 548 30.44 13.61 47.95
C ILE A 548 29.59 14.86 48.27
N ALA A 549 29.21 14.99 49.51
CA ALA A 549 28.69 16.26 50.06
C ALA A 549 29.84 16.89 50.87
N ALA A 550 30.37 17.97 50.35
CA ALA A 550 31.12 18.90 51.17
C ALA A 550 30.83 20.33 50.71
N ASP A 551 29.95 20.95 51.47
CA ASP A 551 30.01 22.35 51.93
C ASP A 551 30.22 23.41 50.87
N SER A 552 29.09 24.00 50.35
CA SER A 552 28.96 25.41 50.05
C SER A 552 27.49 25.79 50.08
N THR A 553 27.16 26.58 51.12
CA THR A 553 25.90 27.26 51.25
C THR A 553 25.70 28.28 50.16
N VAL A 554 25.10 27.95 49.08
CA VAL A 554 24.47 28.85 48.13
C VAL A 554 22.96 28.62 48.28
N ALA A 555 22.21 29.65 48.57
CA ALA A 555 20.77 29.61 48.69
C ALA A 555 20.18 29.16 47.36
N GLU A 556 19.56 27.96 47.33
CA GLU A 556 18.79 27.48 46.18
C GLU A 556 17.60 28.45 46.01
N ILE A 557 17.63 29.23 44.93
CA ILE A 557 16.46 29.94 44.44
C ILE A 557 15.52 28.86 43.92
N PRO A 558 14.24 28.78 44.36
CA PRO A 558 13.32 27.74 43.87
C PRO A 558 13.14 27.91 42.37
N GLU A 559 13.36 26.87 41.65
CA GLU A 559 13.16 26.79 40.18
C GLU A 559 11.68 27.12 39.87
N VAL A 560 11.45 28.23 39.15
CA VAL A 560 10.11 28.66 38.76
C VAL A 560 9.68 27.77 37.57
N THR A 561 8.69 26.92 37.80
CA THR A 561 8.17 25.96 36.80
C THR A 561 6.92 26.46 36.07
N ASP A 562 6.39 27.64 36.43
CA ASP A 562 5.21 28.22 35.82
C ASP A 562 5.55 28.96 34.52
N ILE A 563 5.13 28.45 33.38
CA ILE A 563 5.35 29.06 32.06
C ILE A 563 4.65 30.41 31.87
N TYR A 564 3.73 30.79 32.77
CA TYR A 564 3.05 32.09 32.76
C TYR A 564 3.70 33.13 33.70
N ASP A 565 4.79 32.74 34.37
CA ASP A 565 5.59 33.66 35.17
C ASP A 565 6.78 34.15 34.28
N PRO A 566 6.96 35.46 34.10
CA PRO A 566 8.12 35.99 33.40
C PRO A 566 9.46 35.50 33.97
N ALA A 567 9.50 35.17 35.27
CA ALA A 567 10.68 34.64 35.93
C ALA A 567 11.16 33.31 35.32
N TYR A 568 10.24 32.49 34.80
CA TYR A 568 10.55 31.26 34.10
C TYR A 568 11.45 31.47 32.89
N TYR A 569 11.25 32.54 32.11
CA TYR A 569 12.07 32.88 30.94
C TYR A 569 13.39 33.57 31.34
N LEU A 570 13.34 34.39 32.38
CA LEU A 570 14.50 35.11 32.88
C LEU A 570 15.56 34.19 33.50
N GLN A 571 15.17 33.06 34.10
CA GLN A 571 16.11 32.09 34.67
C GLN A 571 16.89 31.32 33.60
N GLN A 572 16.38 31.25 32.37
CA GLN A 572 17.04 30.56 31.24
C GLN A 572 18.13 31.42 30.58
N ILE A 573 18.18 32.68 30.86
CA ILE A 573 19.17 33.59 30.29
C ILE A 573 20.56 33.30 30.88
N PRO A 574 21.59 33.01 30.06
CA PRO A 574 22.93 32.74 30.55
C PRO A 574 23.52 33.96 31.23
N ARG A 575 23.98 33.81 32.47
CA ARG A 575 24.55 34.94 33.28
C ARG A 575 26.00 34.68 33.69
N THR A 576 26.42 33.46 33.82
CA THR A 576 27.78 33.08 34.21
C THR A 576 28.57 32.57 33.02
N PRO A 577 29.93 32.65 33.04
CA PRO A 577 30.75 32.08 31.96
C PRO A 577 30.51 30.57 31.75
N ALA A 578 30.05 29.85 32.79
CA ALA A 578 29.70 28.46 32.69
C ALA A 578 28.40 28.27 31.90
N ASP A 579 27.39 29.12 32.10
CA ASP A 579 26.13 29.09 31.36
C ASP A 579 26.34 29.40 29.89
N PHE A 580 27.21 30.37 29.58
CA PHE A 580 27.60 30.67 28.19
C PHE A 580 28.33 29.49 27.54
N ALA A 581 29.23 28.82 28.25
CA ALA A 581 29.92 27.65 27.71
C ALA A 581 28.96 26.48 27.48
N ALA A 582 27.95 26.29 28.33
CA ALA A 582 26.92 25.30 28.17
C ALA A 582 26.00 25.62 26.95
N SER A 583 25.59 26.87 26.81
CA SER A 583 24.83 27.37 25.65
C SER A 583 25.63 27.20 24.33
N ASP A 584 26.91 27.59 24.33
CA ASP A 584 27.81 27.42 23.17
C ASP A 584 27.97 25.94 22.80
N SER A 585 28.04 25.03 23.78
CA SER A 585 28.09 23.58 23.53
C SER A 585 26.81 23.06 22.87
N MET A 586 25.64 23.53 23.34
CA MET A 586 24.34 23.16 22.73
C MET A 586 24.23 23.64 21.28
N ILE A 587 24.65 24.89 21.01
CA ILE A 587 24.70 25.44 19.65
C ILE A 587 25.64 24.62 18.77
N ALA A 588 26.84 24.31 19.29
CA ALA A 588 27.84 23.57 18.53
C ALA A 588 27.35 22.14 18.21
N ASP A 589 26.70 21.46 19.14
CA ASP A 589 26.15 20.13 18.94
C ASP A 589 24.99 20.14 17.90
N ALA A 590 24.11 21.14 18.00
CA ALA A 590 23.01 21.31 17.05
C ALA A 590 23.51 21.62 15.63
N MET A 591 24.43 22.59 15.49
CA MET A 591 25.02 22.95 14.18
C MET A 591 25.79 21.78 13.56
N PHE A 592 26.51 20.99 14.35
CA PHE A 592 27.21 19.80 13.89
C PHE A 592 26.25 18.75 13.31
N LYS A 593 25.15 18.48 13.98
CA LYS A 593 24.11 17.59 13.47
C LYS A 593 23.45 18.13 12.20
N MET A 594 23.14 19.44 12.16
CA MET A 594 22.55 20.10 10.99
C MET A 594 23.42 19.91 9.73
N ILE A 595 24.76 19.98 9.84
CA ILE A 595 25.69 19.78 8.71
C ILE A 595 25.44 18.40 8.08
N PHE A 596 25.34 17.34 8.88
CA PHE A 596 25.10 15.99 8.36
C PHE A 596 23.69 15.80 7.85
N ILE A 597 22.68 16.42 8.48
CA ILE A 597 21.30 16.38 7.98
C ILE A 597 21.25 17.02 6.58
N TYR A 598 21.84 18.20 6.40
CA TYR A 598 21.89 18.86 5.10
C TYR A 598 22.67 18.03 4.06
N LYS A 599 23.83 17.53 4.44
CA LYS A 599 24.72 16.82 3.52
C LYS A 599 24.18 15.44 3.13
N ASP A 600 23.86 14.59 4.11
CA ASP A 600 23.62 13.16 3.89
C ASP A 600 22.15 12.85 3.66
N LYS A 601 21.24 13.53 4.40
CA LYS A 601 19.81 13.25 4.32
C LYS A 601 19.08 14.10 3.27
N LEU A 602 19.38 15.42 3.23
CA LEU A 602 18.75 16.37 2.30
C LEU A 602 19.54 16.55 1.00
N GLN A 603 20.80 16.15 0.97
CA GLN A 603 21.74 16.35 -0.15
C GLN A 603 21.87 17.84 -0.57
N ASP A 604 21.65 18.75 0.36
CA ASP A 604 21.84 20.19 0.15
C ASP A 604 23.26 20.61 0.53
N SER A 605 24.17 20.43 -0.42
CA SER A 605 25.60 20.78 -0.23
C SER A 605 25.82 22.26 0.06
N VAL A 606 24.95 23.16 -0.40
CA VAL A 606 25.09 24.60 -0.20
C VAL A 606 24.84 24.98 1.25
N GLN A 607 23.73 24.48 1.83
CA GLN A 607 23.44 24.73 3.25
C GLN A 607 24.42 24.00 4.17
N ALA A 608 24.79 22.76 3.80
CA ALA A 608 25.81 22.03 4.54
C ALA A 608 27.13 22.79 4.63
N THR A 609 27.62 23.34 3.51
CA THR A 609 28.86 24.13 3.49
C THR A 609 28.72 25.44 4.26
N ALA A 610 27.60 26.16 4.09
CA ALA A 610 27.37 27.41 4.83
C ALA A 610 27.31 27.19 6.34
N THR A 611 26.61 26.10 6.78
CA THR A 611 26.55 25.75 8.22
C THR A 611 27.90 25.29 8.74
N PHE A 612 28.71 24.57 7.96
CA PHE A 612 30.07 24.18 8.30
C PHE A 612 30.99 25.39 8.49
N GLU A 613 30.96 26.32 7.54
CA GLU A 613 31.78 27.54 7.62
C GLU A 613 31.40 28.39 8.84
N GLU A 614 30.10 28.53 9.10
CA GLU A 614 29.59 29.24 10.28
C GLU A 614 29.97 28.52 11.57
N PHE A 615 29.90 27.21 11.64
CA PHE A 615 30.31 26.38 12.78
C PHE A 615 31.80 26.62 13.10
N CYS A 616 32.68 26.50 12.11
CA CYS A 616 34.10 26.67 12.32
C CYS A 616 34.49 28.13 12.60
N ARG A 617 33.71 29.11 12.12
CA ARG A 617 33.91 30.55 12.45
C ARG A 617 33.52 30.83 13.91
N ARG A 618 32.42 30.24 14.41
CA ARG A 618 31.92 30.42 15.80
C ARG A 618 32.78 29.64 16.82
N PHE A 619 33.18 28.42 16.47
CA PHE A 619 33.87 27.49 17.38
C PHE A 619 35.23 27.02 16.84
N PRO A 620 36.21 27.92 16.61
CA PRO A 620 37.48 27.58 15.96
C PRO A 620 38.36 26.64 16.78
N GLN A 621 38.09 26.48 18.07
CA GLN A 621 38.83 25.56 18.97
C GLN A 621 38.14 24.18 19.13
N ASP A 622 36.98 23.98 18.53
CA ASP A 622 36.27 22.70 18.60
C ASP A 622 37.01 21.65 17.77
N LYS A 623 37.22 20.48 18.39
CA LYS A 623 37.93 19.36 17.74
C LYS A 623 37.22 18.86 16.50
N ARG A 624 35.92 19.03 16.43
CA ARG A 624 35.07 18.61 15.27
C ARG A 624 35.39 19.44 14.02
N CYS A 625 35.90 20.65 14.16
CA CYS A 625 36.28 21.46 12.99
C CYS A 625 37.33 20.75 12.11
N VAL A 626 38.35 20.13 12.71
CA VAL A 626 39.36 19.42 11.92
C VAL A 626 38.77 18.20 11.19
N GLU A 627 37.76 17.52 11.82
CA GLU A 627 37.08 16.39 11.22
C GLU A 627 36.22 16.85 10.01
N LEU A 628 35.52 17.96 10.15
CA LEU A 628 34.73 18.55 9.08
C LEU A 628 35.61 19.02 7.91
N TYR A 629 36.70 19.79 8.18
CA TYR A 629 37.65 20.19 7.14
C TYR A 629 38.24 18.98 6.40
N TYR A 630 38.54 17.90 7.12
CA TYR A 630 39.06 16.67 6.52
C TYR A 630 38.00 15.96 5.67
N MET A 631 36.78 15.90 6.13
CA MET A 631 35.64 15.36 5.37
C MET A 631 35.41 16.11 4.06
N TYR A 632 35.33 17.44 4.13
CA TYR A 632 35.19 18.28 2.93
C TYR A 632 36.38 18.19 1.97
N TYR A 633 37.60 18.04 2.53
CA TYR A 633 38.79 17.76 1.72
C TYR A 633 38.64 16.44 0.92
N LEU A 634 38.19 15.37 1.57
CA LEU A 634 37.98 14.08 0.92
C LEU A 634 36.89 14.15 -0.16
N ASP A 635 35.80 14.84 0.13
CA ASP A 635 34.71 15.05 -0.83
C ASP A 635 35.20 15.86 -2.05
N ALA A 636 35.93 16.91 -1.83
CA ALA A 636 36.52 17.72 -2.92
C ALA A 636 37.47 16.89 -3.81
N LEU A 637 38.26 15.99 -3.21
CA LEU A 637 39.13 15.06 -3.97
C LEU A 637 38.30 14.04 -4.77
N LYS A 638 37.23 13.50 -4.18
CA LYS A 638 36.33 12.56 -4.84
C LYS A 638 35.65 13.19 -6.05
N ASP A 639 35.22 14.43 -5.90
CA ASP A 639 34.53 15.21 -6.94
C ASP A 639 35.49 15.87 -7.96
N ASN A 640 36.79 15.62 -7.83
CA ASN A 640 37.87 16.27 -8.63
C ASN A 640 37.89 17.82 -8.56
N ARG A 641 37.49 18.42 -7.43
CA ARG A 641 37.55 19.85 -7.15
C ARG A 641 38.90 20.21 -6.51
N ALA A 642 39.92 20.28 -7.34
CA ALA A 642 41.31 20.41 -6.86
C ALA A 642 41.59 21.73 -6.08
N GLU A 643 40.93 22.82 -6.47
CA GLU A 643 41.09 24.12 -5.81
C GLU A 643 40.52 24.11 -4.39
N ASP A 644 39.30 23.57 -4.22
CA ASP A 644 38.66 23.45 -2.93
C ASP A 644 39.44 22.48 -2.01
N ALA A 645 39.87 21.34 -2.58
CA ALA A 645 40.70 20.40 -1.84
C ALA A 645 41.97 21.01 -1.30
N GLU A 646 42.68 21.86 -2.10
CA GLU A 646 43.87 22.54 -1.65
C GLU A 646 43.55 23.60 -0.57
N GLN A 647 42.45 24.31 -0.67
CA GLN A 647 42.02 25.25 0.36
C GLN A 647 41.75 24.52 1.70
N TYR A 648 41.01 23.45 1.70
CA TYR A 648 40.75 22.67 2.91
C TYR A 648 42.01 22.03 3.46
N ARG A 649 42.91 21.56 2.61
CA ARG A 649 44.25 21.07 3.02
C ARG A 649 45.04 22.13 3.75
N GLN A 650 45.14 23.34 3.18
CA GLN A 650 45.85 24.48 3.80
C GLN A 650 45.19 24.90 5.12
N ALA A 651 43.85 24.89 5.22
CA ALA A 651 43.14 25.19 6.44
C ALA A 651 43.50 24.17 7.54
N ILE A 652 43.50 22.85 7.24
CA ILE A 652 43.91 21.82 8.20
C ILE A 652 45.35 22.04 8.70
N LEU A 653 46.30 22.28 7.78
CA LEU A 653 47.72 22.45 8.12
C LEU A 653 47.99 23.73 8.92
N SER A 654 47.22 24.82 8.67
CA SER A 654 47.41 26.08 9.34
C SER A 654 46.72 26.19 10.69
N LEU A 655 45.46 25.69 10.77
CA LEU A 655 44.63 25.80 11.98
C LEU A 655 44.87 24.67 12.98
N PHE A 656 45.20 23.46 12.49
CA PHE A 656 45.32 22.27 13.29
C PHE A 656 46.61 21.47 13.04
N PRO A 657 47.81 22.08 13.14
CA PRO A 657 49.09 21.47 12.73
C PRO A 657 49.40 20.18 13.50
N ASP A 658 48.98 20.05 14.74
CA ASP A 658 49.26 18.91 15.62
C ASP A 658 48.23 17.76 15.46
N SER A 659 47.23 17.90 14.59
CA SER A 659 46.21 16.91 14.38
C SER A 659 46.70 15.69 13.56
N LYS A 660 46.07 14.52 13.76
CA LYS A 660 46.31 13.34 12.93
C LYS A 660 45.97 13.61 11.47
N GLN A 661 44.93 14.38 11.24
CA GLN A 661 44.48 14.77 9.90
C GLN A 661 45.53 15.62 9.19
N ALA A 662 46.18 16.57 9.89
CA ALA A 662 47.26 17.35 9.32
C ALA A 662 48.47 16.50 8.91
N GLN A 663 48.81 15.48 9.71
CA GLN A 663 49.87 14.53 9.35
C GLN A 663 49.52 13.74 8.08
N ILE A 664 48.26 13.32 7.94
CA ILE A 664 47.77 12.59 6.77
C ILE A 664 47.81 13.47 5.50
N VAL A 665 47.27 14.68 5.55
CA VAL A 665 47.21 15.58 4.38
C VAL A 665 48.55 16.21 4.03
N SER A 666 49.55 16.17 4.93
CA SER A 666 50.90 16.61 4.65
C SER A 666 51.67 15.65 3.72
N ASP A 667 51.28 14.39 3.65
CA ASP A 667 51.90 13.35 2.80
C ASP A 667 51.23 13.29 1.43
N PRO A 668 51.85 13.76 0.34
CA PRO A 668 51.27 13.75 -1.01
C PRO A 668 50.97 12.33 -1.54
N GLN A 669 51.65 11.30 -1.00
CA GLN A 669 51.50 9.92 -1.45
C GLN A 669 50.53 9.12 -0.60
N TYR A 670 50.00 9.68 0.48
CA TYR A 670 49.11 8.93 1.40
C TYR A 670 47.91 8.29 0.69
N PHE A 671 47.21 9.04 -0.15
CA PHE A 671 46.06 8.53 -0.89
C PHE A 671 46.41 7.57 -2.03
N ALA A 672 47.65 7.71 -2.58
CA ALA A 672 48.14 6.76 -3.56
C ALA A 672 48.40 5.41 -2.89
N ARG A 673 49.02 5.43 -1.70
CA ARG A 673 49.23 4.23 -0.88
C ARG A 673 47.90 3.60 -0.38
N LEU A 674 46.93 4.38 0.02
CA LEU A 674 45.61 3.87 0.41
C LEU A 674 44.88 3.17 -0.76
N ARG A 675 44.97 3.73 -1.99
CA ARG A 675 44.41 3.12 -3.18
C ARG A 675 45.15 1.82 -3.56
N GLU A 676 46.43 1.77 -3.36
CA GLU A 676 47.25 0.57 -3.57
C GLU A 676 46.87 -0.51 -2.56
N MET A 677 46.76 -0.16 -1.25
CA MET A 677 46.29 -1.05 -0.19
C MET A 677 44.84 -1.55 -0.46
N ALA A 678 43.95 -0.71 -0.96
CA ALA A 678 42.59 -1.12 -1.31
C ALA A 678 42.61 -2.15 -2.46
N ARG A 679 43.41 -1.91 -3.50
CA ARG A 679 43.58 -2.87 -4.61
C ARG A 679 44.20 -4.19 -4.14
N GLU A 680 45.15 -4.15 -3.21
CA GLU A 680 45.74 -5.34 -2.63
C GLU A 680 44.71 -6.13 -1.85
N GLN A 681 43.86 -5.45 -1.07
CA GLN A 681 42.76 -6.07 -0.34
C GLN A 681 41.75 -6.73 -1.27
N ASP A 682 41.34 -6.02 -2.32
CA ASP A 682 40.41 -6.55 -3.33
C ASP A 682 40.97 -7.78 -4.02
N SER A 683 42.26 -7.73 -4.43
CA SER A 683 42.97 -8.84 -5.06
C SER A 683 43.10 -10.04 -4.11
N LEU A 684 43.42 -9.78 -2.84
CA LEU A 684 43.50 -10.83 -1.80
C LEU A 684 42.13 -11.48 -1.59
N TYR A 685 41.06 -10.68 -1.55
CA TYR A 685 39.70 -11.19 -1.42
C TYR A 685 39.29 -12.04 -2.63
N GLU A 686 39.55 -11.56 -3.85
CA GLU A 686 39.29 -12.32 -5.06
C GLU A 686 40.02 -13.66 -5.07
N THR A 687 41.29 -13.65 -4.67
CA THR A 687 42.10 -14.87 -4.54
C THR A 687 41.51 -15.82 -3.51
N THR A 688 41.06 -15.29 -2.37
CA THR A 688 40.43 -16.07 -1.29
C THR A 688 39.11 -16.67 -1.72
N TYR A 689 38.30 -15.90 -2.42
CA TYR A 689 37.03 -16.38 -2.97
C TYR A 689 37.22 -17.45 -4.05
N ASN A 690 38.20 -17.29 -4.92
CA ASN A 690 38.57 -18.30 -5.92
C ASN A 690 39.11 -19.59 -5.28
N ALA A 691 39.92 -19.46 -4.23
CA ALA A 691 40.39 -20.61 -3.43
C ALA A 691 39.23 -21.33 -2.77
N TYR A 692 38.25 -20.60 -2.24
CA TYR A 692 37.04 -21.19 -1.67
C TYR A 692 36.24 -21.95 -2.73
N ARG A 693 36.02 -21.37 -3.92
CA ARG A 693 35.33 -22.04 -5.03
C ARG A 693 36.04 -23.29 -5.52
N ALA A 694 37.37 -23.31 -5.43
CA ALA A 694 38.19 -24.45 -5.80
C ALA A 694 38.30 -25.52 -4.69
N GLY A 695 37.62 -25.33 -3.54
CA GLY A 695 37.71 -26.25 -2.41
C GLY A 695 39.05 -26.24 -1.64
N GLN A 696 39.88 -25.21 -1.86
CA GLN A 696 41.20 -25.07 -1.21
C GLN A 696 41.06 -24.35 0.14
N PHE A 697 40.42 -24.99 1.10
CA PHE A 697 40.04 -24.38 2.39
C PHE A 697 41.24 -23.97 3.24
N ALA A 698 42.40 -24.69 3.14
CA ALA A 698 43.64 -24.28 3.79
C ALA A 698 44.15 -22.91 3.27
N ALA A 699 44.01 -22.63 1.98
CA ALA A 699 44.36 -21.34 1.38
C ALA A 699 43.40 -20.23 1.85
N VAL A 700 42.12 -20.51 1.96
CA VAL A 700 41.10 -19.55 2.49
C VAL A 700 41.49 -19.15 3.91
N LYS A 701 41.86 -20.10 4.78
CA LYS A 701 42.27 -19.83 6.16
C LYS A 701 43.53 -18.96 6.20
N ALA A 702 44.59 -19.34 5.45
CA ALA A 702 45.84 -18.58 5.41
C ALA A 702 45.65 -17.15 4.85
N ASN A 703 44.84 -16.98 3.82
CA ASN A 703 44.53 -15.65 3.28
C ASN A 703 43.69 -14.79 4.24
N THR A 704 42.81 -15.40 5.00
CA THR A 704 42.03 -14.67 6.02
C THR A 704 42.94 -14.24 7.17
N GLU A 705 43.83 -15.12 7.66
CA GLU A 705 44.81 -14.79 8.68
C GLU A 705 45.76 -13.67 8.21
N HIS A 706 46.17 -13.71 6.93
CA HIS A 706 46.95 -12.64 6.31
C HIS A 706 46.17 -11.30 6.27
N ALA A 707 44.88 -11.35 5.91
CA ALA A 707 44.02 -10.16 5.90
C ALA A 707 43.84 -9.59 7.32
N GLU A 708 43.63 -10.42 8.36
CA GLU A 708 43.53 -10.00 9.77
C GLU A 708 44.81 -9.34 10.29
N GLN A 709 45.99 -9.84 9.90
CA GLN A 709 47.26 -9.27 10.34
C GLN A 709 47.60 -7.94 9.63
N ASN A 710 47.37 -7.84 8.34
CA ASN A 710 47.81 -6.68 7.54
C ASN A 710 46.72 -5.63 7.32
N TYR A 711 45.43 -6.04 7.33
CA TYR A 711 44.29 -5.16 7.02
C TYR A 711 43.13 -5.29 8.03
N PRO A 712 43.41 -5.20 9.38
CA PRO A 712 42.38 -5.47 10.39
C PRO A 712 41.15 -4.57 10.32
N LEU A 713 41.26 -3.38 9.73
CA LEU A 713 40.17 -2.39 9.53
C LEU A 713 39.59 -2.41 8.12
N SER A 714 39.87 -3.45 7.34
CA SER A 714 39.34 -3.58 5.98
C SER A 714 37.82 -3.69 5.99
N PRO A 715 37.11 -2.94 5.14
CA PRO A 715 35.66 -3.12 4.95
C PRO A 715 35.31 -4.50 4.41
N LEU A 716 36.25 -5.22 3.83
CA LEU A 716 36.07 -6.60 3.36
C LEU A 716 36.28 -7.64 4.48
N MET A 717 36.71 -7.26 5.68
CA MET A 717 37.01 -8.20 6.78
C MET A 717 35.80 -9.10 7.14
N PRO A 718 34.57 -8.61 7.25
CA PRO A 718 33.43 -9.49 7.48
C PRO A 718 33.28 -10.58 6.42
N ARG A 719 33.57 -10.27 5.15
CA ARG A 719 33.53 -11.23 4.04
C ARG A 719 34.64 -12.29 4.11
N PHE A 720 35.84 -11.90 4.50
CA PHE A 720 36.94 -12.84 4.76
C PHE A 720 36.60 -13.79 5.90
N LEU A 721 36.13 -13.27 7.01
CA LEU A 721 35.74 -14.06 8.17
C LEU A 721 34.59 -15.02 7.86
N PHE A 722 33.63 -14.57 7.08
CA PHE A 722 32.53 -15.42 6.66
C PHE A 722 33.00 -16.57 5.77
N LEU A 723 33.83 -16.31 4.75
CA LEU A 723 34.42 -17.36 3.91
C LEU A 723 35.24 -18.36 4.72
N ASN A 724 35.99 -17.85 5.71
CA ASN A 724 36.76 -18.71 6.62
C ASN A 724 35.85 -19.55 7.49
N SER A 725 34.75 -19.01 7.98
CA SER A 725 33.76 -19.74 8.76
C SER A 725 33.17 -20.90 7.94
N VAL A 726 32.78 -20.64 6.69
CA VAL A 726 32.27 -21.70 5.81
C VAL A 726 33.37 -22.74 5.45
N ALA A 727 34.62 -22.30 5.31
CA ALA A 727 35.73 -23.21 5.11
C ALA A 727 35.97 -24.13 6.35
N LYS A 728 35.86 -23.58 7.57
CA LYS A 728 35.92 -24.34 8.81
C LYS A 728 34.78 -25.34 8.94
N ALA A 729 33.59 -25.03 8.46
CA ALA A 729 32.47 -25.96 8.42
C ALA A 729 32.82 -27.26 7.68
N ARG A 730 33.66 -27.16 6.63
CA ARG A 730 34.10 -28.29 5.82
C ARG A 730 35.35 -29.03 6.36
N THR A 731 36.20 -28.34 7.09
CA THR A 731 37.50 -28.89 7.56
C THR A 731 37.50 -29.25 9.02
N GLU A 732 36.80 -28.51 9.87
CA GLU A 732 36.89 -28.62 11.32
C GLU A 732 35.54 -29.01 11.98
N GLY A 733 34.44 -29.02 11.21
CA GLY A 733 33.13 -29.50 11.64
C GLY A 733 32.21 -28.44 12.24
N LYS A 734 31.08 -28.89 12.78
CA LYS A 734 29.93 -28.06 13.17
C LYS A 734 30.23 -27.09 14.33
N GLU A 735 30.98 -27.54 15.35
CA GLU A 735 31.27 -26.69 16.49
C GLU A 735 32.21 -25.52 16.14
N ALA A 736 33.28 -25.80 15.36
CA ALA A 736 34.21 -24.78 14.92
C ALA A 736 33.54 -23.74 13.98
N PHE A 737 32.58 -24.18 13.16
CA PHE A 737 31.75 -23.32 12.34
C PHE A 737 30.90 -22.38 13.20
N ALA A 738 30.16 -22.93 14.17
CA ALA A 738 29.31 -22.15 15.07
C ALA A 738 30.09 -21.10 15.85
N GLU A 739 31.28 -21.49 16.37
CA GLU A 739 32.17 -20.58 17.08
C GLU A 739 32.68 -19.43 16.21
N SER A 740 33.07 -19.74 14.95
CA SER A 740 33.57 -18.77 13.98
C SER A 740 32.49 -17.79 13.56
N LEU A 741 31.22 -18.23 13.40
CA LEU A 741 30.10 -17.35 13.13
C LEU A 741 29.78 -16.41 14.30
N ARG A 742 29.87 -16.91 15.56
CA ARG A 742 29.68 -16.08 16.76
C ARG A 742 30.76 -14.98 16.85
N ASP A 743 32.02 -15.35 16.59
CA ASP A 743 33.12 -14.37 16.56
C ASP A 743 32.88 -13.27 15.53
N MET A 744 32.44 -13.64 14.31
CA MET A 744 32.11 -12.67 13.27
C MET A 744 30.96 -11.75 13.65
N ILE A 745 29.88 -12.29 14.27
CA ILE A 745 28.74 -11.50 14.72
C ILE A 745 29.15 -10.51 15.82
N ASN A 746 29.99 -10.94 16.76
CA ASN A 746 30.46 -10.11 17.87
C ASN A 746 31.36 -8.95 17.39
N ARG A 747 32.20 -9.24 16.39
CA ARG A 747 33.14 -8.23 15.83
C ARG A 747 32.42 -7.24 14.89
N TYR A 748 31.42 -7.68 14.12
CA TYR A 748 30.78 -6.89 13.07
C TYR A 748 29.25 -7.01 13.11
N PRO A 749 28.58 -6.56 14.19
CA PRO A 749 27.16 -6.77 14.41
C PRO A 749 26.28 -6.08 13.36
N GLU A 750 26.75 -4.98 12.78
CA GLU A 750 26.06 -4.14 11.77
C GLU A 750 26.25 -4.65 10.33
N SER A 751 27.05 -5.70 10.12
CA SER A 751 27.31 -6.25 8.79
C SER A 751 26.08 -7.00 8.26
N GLU A 752 25.79 -6.88 6.96
CA GLU A 752 24.76 -7.70 6.30
C GLU A 752 24.97 -9.20 6.52
N LEU A 753 26.23 -9.64 6.58
CA LEU A 753 26.60 -11.03 6.85
C LEU A 753 26.36 -11.46 8.31
N ALA A 754 26.23 -10.53 9.25
CA ALA A 754 25.91 -10.85 10.64
C ALA A 754 24.47 -11.34 10.77
N ALA A 755 23.51 -10.75 10.04
CA ALA A 755 22.13 -11.23 9.98
C ALA A 755 22.08 -12.67 9.45
N MET A 756 22.72 -12.92 8.30
CA MET A 756 22.85 -14.24 7.70
C MET A 756 23.51 -15.26 8.63
N SER A 757 24.54 -14.86 9.36
CA SER A 757 25.25 -15.72 10.32
C SER A 757 24.40 -16.07 11.54
N ARG A 758 23.51 -15.16 12.01
CA ARG A 758 22.54 -15.46 13.08
C ARG A 758 21.54 -16.52 12.63
N ASP A 759 21.02 -16.40 11.40
CA ASP A 759 20.09 -17.37 10.83
C ASP A 759 20.74 -18.75 10.69
N MET A 760 22.01 -18.80 10.26
CA MET A 760 22.79 -20.05 10.22
C MET A 760 22.97 -20.67 11.61
N LEU A 761 23.25 -19.88 12.62
CA LEU A 761 23.38 -20.37 14.01
C LEU A 761 22.04 -20.88 14.56
N ALA A 762 20.93 -20.22 14.23
CA ALA A 762 19.59 -20.69 14.60
C ALA A 762 19.28 -22.06 13.97
N MET A 763 19.59 -22.24 12.68
CA MET A 763 19.42 -23.53 11.99
C MET A 763 20.30 -24.64 12.60
N LEU A 764 21.46 -24.31 13.15
CA LEU A 764 22.33 -25.28 13.80
C LEU A 764 21.83 -25.76 15.20
N GLY A 765 20.69 -25.25 15.69
CA GLY A 765 20.16 -25.58 17.02
C GLY A 765 21.00 -25.05 18.19
N GLN A 766 21.88 -24.08 17.93
CA GLN A 766 22.77 -23.45 18.90
C GLN A 766 22.59 -21.93 18.90
N GLY A 767 21.51 -21.43 18.27
CA GLY A 767 21.33 -20.03 18.00
C GLY A 767 20.77 -19.23 19.16
N MET A 768 21.11 -17.95 19.21
CA MET A 768 20.32 -16.95 19.89
C MET A 768 18.95 -16.84 19.19
N GLU A 769 17.91 -16.51 19.95
CA GLU A 769 16.56 -16.29 19.39
C GLU A 769 16.62 -15.31 18.21
N SER A 770 16.04 -15.71 17.09
CA SER A 770 15.90 -14.89 15.90
C SER A 770 15.20 -13.58 16.26
N GLN A 771 15.88 -12.45 16.14
CA GLN A 771 15.18 -11.16 16.12
C GLN A 771 14.30 -11.12 14.88
N LYS A 772 12.99 -11.26 15.10
CA LYS A 772 11.96 -11.04 14.07
C LYS A 772 11.99 -9.59 13.62
N GLY A 773 12.78 -9.33 12.61
CA GLY A 773 12.90 -8.03 11.96
C GLY A 773 13.07 -8.20 10.45
N GLY A 774 12.16 -8.92 9.83
CA GLY A 774 12.02 -8.96 8.39
C GLY A 774 10.53 -8.85 8.08
N SER A 775 10.17 -7.90 7.24
CA SER A 775 8.79 -7.69 6.79
C SER A 775 8.30 -8.92 6.04
N VAL A 776 7.69 -9.83 6.76
CA VAL A 776 6.91 -10.91 6.15
C VAL A 776 5.54 -10.34 5.87
N SER A 777 5.17 -10.31 4.61
CA SER A 777 3.91 -9.80 4.11
C SER A 777 2.72 -10.45 4.84
N THR A 778 1.96 -9.62 5.54
CA THR A 778 0.70 -9.94 6.23
C THR A 778 -0.41 -10.48 5.31
N LEU A 779 -0.13 -10.63 4.01
CA LEU A 779 -1.06 -11.16 3.01
C LEU A 779 -1.08 -12.69 2.95
N SER A 780 0.03 -13.39 3.28
CA SER A 780 0.06 -14.86 3.35
C SER A 780 -0.73 -15.40 4.54
N ALA A 781 -0.56 -14.81 5.74
CA ALA A 781 -1.25 -15.26 6.95
C ALA A 781 -2.79 -15.06 6.88
N LYS A 782 -3.27 -14.00 6.20
CA LYS A 782 -4.71 -13.79 5.99
C LYS A 782 -5.35 -14.72 4.96
N ARG A 783 -4.56 -15.35 4.11
CA ARG A 783 -5.05 -16.30 3.10
C ARG A 783 -5.23 -17.70 3.66
N GLU A 784 -4.44 -18.08 4.65
CA GLU A 784 -4.56 -19.37 5.32
C GLU A 784 -5.79 -19.45 6.22
N ASP A 785 -6.17 -18.36 6.91
CA ASP A 785 -7.37 -18.32 7.76
C ASP A 785 -8.68 -18.35 6.95
N LEU A 786 -8.68 -17.89 5.69
CA LEU A 786 -9.87 -17.88 4.83
C LEU A 786 -10.08 -19.20 4.06
N GLN A 787 -9.07 -20.05 3.97
CA GLN A 787 -9.19 -21.37 3.32
C GLN A 787 -9.62 -22.48 4.28
N ALA A 788 -9.53 -22.30 5.57
CA ALA A 788 -9.88 -23.31 6.57
C ALA A 788 -11.39 -23.48 6.82
N GLU A 789 -12.24 -22.61 6.27
CA GLU A 789 -13.70 -22.66 6.52
C GLU A 789 -14.56 -23.25 5.40
N GLN A 790 -14.00 -23.77 4.30
CA GLN A 790 -14.80 -24.32 3.19
C GLN A 790 -14.27 -25.64 2.61
N GLU A 791 -14.10 -26.68 3.40
CA GLU A 791 -13.99 -28.03 2.84
C GLU A 791 -15.01 -28.98 3.48
N GLN A 792 -16.10 -29.21 2.75
CA GLN A 792 -16.87 -30.44 2.87
C GLN A 792 -16.21 -31.55 2.03
N PRO A 793 -16.10 -32.79 2.53
CA PRO A 793 -15.30 -33.81 1.86
C PRO A 793 -16.05 -34.37 0.64
N ASP A 794 -15.43 -34.22 -0.53
CA ASP A 794 -15.83 -34.93 -1.73
C ASP A 794 -15.09 -36.29 -1.83
N THR A 795 -15.80 -37.36 -2.10
CA THR A 795 -15.39 -38.76 -1.92
C THR A 795 -14.77 -39.36 -3.20
N THR A 796 -13.64 -38.80 -3.66
CA THR A 796 -12.71 -39.57 -4.53
C THR A 796 -11.27 -39.00 -4.34
N ILE A 797 -10.55 -39.60 -3.39
CA ILE A 797 -9.19 -39.23 -3.08
C ILE A 797 -8.27 -39.74 -4.22
N GLN A 798 -7.92 -38.88 -5.17
CA GLN A 798 -6.90 -39.14 -6.22
C GLN A 798 -5.80 -38.07 -6.15
N PHE A 799 -4.55 -38.50 -6.47
CA PHE A 799 -3.43 -37.57 -6.57
C PHE A 799 -3.63 -36.60 -7.73
N SER A 800 -3.33 -35.30 -7.50
CA SER A 800 -3.41 -34.24 -8.50
C SER A 800 -2.20 -34.29 -9.44
N THR A 801 -2.44 -33.97 -10.71
CA THR A 801 -1.42 -33.83 -11.76
C THR A 801 -1.02 -32.37 -12.00
N GLU A 802 -1.54 -31.41 -11.19
CA GLU A 802 -1.19 -29.99 -11.29
C GLU A 802 0.27 -29.76 -10.90
N ARG A 803 1.00 -29.00 -11.76
CA ARG A 803 2.42 -28.71 -11.58
C ARG A 803 2.70 -27.25 -11.18
N ASP A 804 1.74 -26.37 -11.33
CA ASP A 804 1.84 -24.94 -11.00
C ASP A 804 1.40 -24.63 -9.55
N GLU A 805 1.53 -25.61 -8.66
CA GLU A 805 1.20 -25.51 -7.25
C GLU A 805 2.47 -25.48 -6.41
N ARG A 806 2.44 -24.84 -5.24
CA ARG A 806 3.52 -24.90 -4.25
C ARG A 806 3.93 -26.34 -4.01
N SER A 807 5.21 -26.61 -4.05
CA SER A 807 5.76 -27.94 -3.99
C SER A 807 6.86 -28.03 -2.94
N TYR A 808 7.14 -29.24 -2.53
CA TYR A 808 8.16 -29.57 -1.54
C TYR A 808 9.12 -30.60 -2.13
N VAL A 809 10.35 -30.62 -1.62
CA VAL A 809 11.24 -31.76 -1.81
C VAL A 809 11.37 -32.50 -0.50
N LEU A 810 11.04 -33.78 -0.50
CA LEU A 810 11.13 -34.67 0.65
C LEU A 810 12.36 -35.55 0.52
N LEU A 811 13.21 -35.55 1.57
CA LEU A 811 14.33 -36.46 1.74
C LEU A 811 13.95 -37.48 2.81
N ILE A 812 13.60 -38.67 2.39
CA ILE A 812 12.94 -39.69 3.23
C ILE A 812 13.92 -40.79 3.58
N TYR A 813 14.09 -41.07 4.88
CA TYR A 813 14.86 -42.20 5.36
C TYR A 813 14.11 -43.53 5.13
N PRO A 814 14.84 -44.65 5.00
CA PRO A 814 14.18 -45.96 4.87
C PRO A 814 13.38 -46.30 6.13
N ALA A 815 12.16 -46.83 5.93
CA ALA A 815 11.26 -47.20 7.04
C ALA A 815 11.85 -48.27 7.99
N ASN A 816 12.84 -49.06 7.54
CA ASN A 816 13.48 -50.15 8.26
C ASN A 816 14.78 -49.70 8.96
N HIS A 817 14.90 -48.44 9.38
CA HIS A 817 16.08 -47.94 10.07
C HIS A 817 16.23 -48.56 11.48
N THR A 818 17.47 -48.77 11.92
CA THR A 818 17.81 -49.36 13.23
C THR A 818 18.10 -48.31 14.31
N TYR A 819 17.82 -47.03 14.05
CA TYR A 819 18.13 -45.92 14.97
C TYR A 819 17.12 -45.86 16.13
N SER A 820 17.60 -45.57 17.34
CA SER A 820 16.76 -45.15 18.48
C SER A 820 16.15 -43.74 18.20
N GLU A 821 15.15 -43.34 18.99
CA GLU A 821 14.54 -42.01 18.82
C GLU A 821 15.57 -40.86 18.95
N GLU A 822 16.53 -40.96 19.90
CA GLU A 822 17.57 -39.94 20.09
C GLU A 822 18.57 -39.93 18.92
N GLU A 823 18.99 -41.12 18.44
CA GLU A 823 19.87 -41.25 17.28
C GLU A 823 19.21 -40.76 16.00
N LEU A 824 17.90 -40.99 15.81
CA LEU A 824 17.14 -40.53 14.69
C LEU A 824 17.05 -39.02 14.66
N GLN A 825 16.80 -38.36 15.79
CA GLN A 825 16.78 -36.92 15.89
C GLN A 825 18.15 -36.30 15.58
N ALA A 826 19.22 -36.94 16.02
CA ALA A 826 20.61 -36.53 15.72
C ALA A 826 20.90 -36.65 14.20
N GLU A 827 20.45 -37.74 13.56
CA GLU A 827 20.62 -37.96 12.13
C GLU A 827 19.81 -36.99 11.26
N LEU A 828 18.55 -36.69 11.65
CA LEU A 828 17.74 -35.67 10.99
C LEU A 828 18.37 -34.30 11.12
N ASN A 829 18.87 -33.93 12.28
CA ASN A 829 19.58 -32.66 12.49
C ASN A 829 20.89 -32.59 11.68
N ASN A 830 21.57 -33.71 11.51
CA ASN A 830 22.77 -33.77 10.69
C ASN A 830 22.45 -33.65 9.19
N LEU A 831 21.37 -34.30 8.70
CA LEU A 831 20.90 -34.14 7.34
C LEU A 831 20.44 -32.69 7.08
N LEU A 832 19.73 -32.10 8.02
CA LEU A 832 19.30 -30.69 7.96
C LEU A 832 20.51 -29.75 7.81
N TYR A 833 21.56 -30.00 8.60
CA TYR A 833 22.81 -29.24 8.51
C TYR A 833 23.46 -29.34 7.12
N GLU A 834 23.60 -30.55 6.60
CA GLU A 834 24.23 -30.77 5.29
C GLU A 834 23.44 -30.16 4.15
N VAL A 835 22.10 -30.26 4.17
CA VAL A 835 21.21 -29.65 3.18
C VAL A 835 21.22 -28.12 3.30
N ALA A 836 21.23 -27.57 4.51
CA ALA A 836 21.36 -26.13 4.75
C ALA A 836 22.69 -25.60 4.20
N LEU A 837 23.78 -26.31 4.47
CA LEU A 837 25.10 -25.94 3.95
C LEU A 837 25.17 -26.02 2.43
N PHE A 838 24.54 -27.03 1.82
CA PHE A 838 24.41 -27.13 0.36
C PHE A 838 23.62 -25.93 -0.20
N ASN A 839 22.46 -25.63 0.36
CA ASN A 839 21.62 -24.50 -0.07
C ASN A 839 22.41 -23.19 -0.01
N PHE A 840 23.12 -22.96 1.08
CA PHE A 840 23.95 -21.77 1.26
C PHE A 840 25.09 -21.66 0.25
N THR A 841 25.73 -22.76 -0.06
CA THR A 841 26.88 -22.74 -0.98
C THR A 841 26.46 -22.60 -2.45
N ARG A 842 25.24 -23.00 -2.80
CA ARG A 842 24.74 -22.99 -4.19
C ARG A 842 23.77 -21.85 -4.48
N PHE A 843 22.95 -21.42 -3.48
CA PHE A 843 21.84 -20.48 -3.66
C PHE A 843 21.97 -19.28 -2.71
N LEU A 844 23.03 -18.51 -2.83
CA LEU A 844 23.36 -17.35 -1.99
C LEU A 844 22.26 -16.26 -1.87
N ILE A 845 21.22 -16.31 -2.68
CA ILE A 845 20.16 -15.28 -2.78
C ILE A 845 18.78 -15.84 -2.39
N ARG A 846 18.63 -17.16 -2.20
CA ARG A 846 17.34 -17.80 -1.98
C ARG A 846 17.35 -18.67 -0.74
N ASP A 847 16.48 -18.34 0.22
CA ASP A 847 16.30 -19.10 1.45
C ASP A 847 15.24 -20.18 1.22
N PHE A 848 15.65 -21.45 1.28
CA PHE A 848 14.75 -22.58 1.36
C PHE A 848 14.49 -22.94 2.83
N GLU A 849 13.23 -23.02 3.23
CA GLU A 849 12.85 -23.43 4.58
C GLU A 849 13.01 -24.94 4.74
N LEU A 850 13.73 -25.36 5.78
CA LEU A 850 14.01 -26.77 6.08
C LEU A 850 13.24 -27.19 7.33
N THR A 851 12.40 -28.21 7.19
CA THR A 851 11.61 -28.77 8.31
C THR A 851 11.90 -30.25 8.50
N ALA A 852 12.37 -30.63 9.70
CA ALA A 852 12.52 -32.05 10.07
C ALA A 852 11.14 -32.63 10.43
N LEU A 853 10.77 -33.74 9.80
CA LEU A 853 9.53 -34.48 10.03
C LEU A 853 9.88 -35.88 10.63
N PRO A 854 9.84 -36.05 11.96
CA PRO A 854 10.22 -37.31 12.60
C PRO A 854 9.35 -38.51 12.20
N ALA A 855 8.10 -38.24 11.78
CA ALA A 855 7.16 -39.27 11.34
C ALA A 855 6.31 -38.75 10.15
N PHE A 856 6.82 -38.89 8.92
CA PHE A 856 6.06 -38.63 7.71
C PHE A 856 5.61 -39.97 7.12
N SER A 857 4.31 -40.28 7.18
CA SER A 857 3.77 -41.58 6.69
C SER A 857 4.56 -42.82 7.21
N ALA A 858 4.89 -42.84 8.50
CA ALA A 858 5.66 -43.88 9.20
C ALA A 858 7.18 -43.93 8.84
N ALA A 859 7.74 -42.97 8.13
CA ALA A 859 9.15 -42.82 7.86
C ALA A 859 9.66 -41.42 8.25
N PRO A 860 10.87 -41.27 8.79
CA PRO A 860 11.45 -39.95 9.07
C PRO A 860 11.83 -39.26 7.77
N ALA A 861 11.56 -37.94 7.67
CA ALA A 861 11.87 -37.18 6.49
C ALA A 861 12.36 -35.75 6.79
N LEU A 862 13.11 -35.14 5.90
CA LEU A 862 13.39 -33.74 5.87
C LEU A 862 12.62 -33.11 4.69
N ARG A 863 11.87 -32.06 4.95
CA ARG A 863 11.14 -31.29 3.93
C ARG A 863 11.88 -30.02 3.61
N VAL A 864 12.08 -29.78 2.33
CA VAL A 864 12.53 -28.50 1.79
C VAL A 864 11.32 -27.77 1.23
N SER A 865 10.99 -26.61 1.77
CA SER A 865 9.84 -25.76 1.41
C SER A 865 10.29 -24.48 0.71
N ASP A 866 9.33 -23.62 0.39
CA ASP A 866 9.51 -22.36 -0.34
C ASP A 866 9.88 -22.56 -1.82
N ILE A 867 9.28 -23.57 -2.42
CA ILE A 867 9.39 -23.93 -3.83
C ILE A 867 8.05 -23.62 -4.51
N GLU A 868 8.06 -22.76 -5.53
CA GLU A 868 6.83 -22.21 -6.11
C GLU A 868 6.08 -23.19 -7.03
N SER A 869 6.81 -24.16 -7.64
CA SER A 869 6.20 -25.10 -8.58
C SER A 869 6.85 -26.49 -8.50
N PHE A 870 6.15 -27.50 -9.03
CA PHE A 870 6.66 -28.86 -9.11
C PHE A 870 7.92 -28.96 -10.01
N ASP A 871 7.98 -28.21 -11.09
CA ASP A 871 9.14 -28.20 -11.99
C ASP A 871 10.38 -27.61 -11.31
N GLU A 872 10.20 -26.66 -10.42
CA GLU A 872 11.26 -26.11 -9.58
C GLU A 872 11.74 -27.12 -8.54
N ALA A 873 10.85 -27.92 -7.94
CA ALA A 873 11.23 -29.02 -7.06
C ALA A 873 12.08 -30.05 -7.80
N VAL A 874 11.73 -30.39 -9.03
CA VAL A 874 12.53 -31.29 -9.88
C VAL A 874 13.90 -30.67 -10.22
N TRP A 875 13.94 -29.38 -10.53
CA TRP A 875 15.19 -28.66 -10.77
C TRP A 875 16.09 -28.67 -9.53
N TYR A 876 15.54 -28.40 -8.35
CA TYR A 876 16.29 -28.44 -7.09
C TYR A 876 16.89 -29.83 -6.83
N ILE A 877 16.13 -30.89 -7.08
CA ILE A 877 16.62 -32.28 -6.97
C ILE A 877 17.78 -32.51 -7.95
N GLY A 878 17.69 -31.99 -9.16
CA GLY A 878 18.78 -32.04 -10.14
C GLY A 878 20.07 -31.42 -9.60
N MET A 879 19.97 -30.25 -8.99
CA MET A 879 21.10 -29.54 -8.37
C MET A 879 21.69 -30.29 -7.17
N LEU A 880 20.84 -30.94 -6.35
CA LEU A 880 21.28 -31.81 -5.25
C LEU A 880 22.09 -32.99 -5.79
N MET A 881 21.65 -33.63 -6.86
CA MET A 881 22.28 -34.79 -7.46
C MET A 881 23.52 -34.46 -8.31
N GLU A 882 23.71 -33.20 -8.72
CA GLU A 882 24.96 -32.72 -9.36
C GLU A 882 26.10 -32.57 -8.34
N SER A 883 25.79 -32.33 -7.06
CA SER A 883 26.81 -32.29 -6.00
C SER A 883 27.28 -33.69 -5.64
N GLU A 884 28.53 -34.02 -5.94
CA GLU A 884 29.12 -35.33 -5.61
C GLU A 884 29.03 -35.61 -4.10
N GLU A 885 29.16 -34.58 -3.25
CA GLU A 885 29.09 -34.71 -1.76
C GLU A 885 27.67 -35.06 -1.32
N MET A 886 26.68 -34.32 -1.79
CA MET A 886 25.26 -34.54 -1.47
C MET A 886 24.80 -35.90 -2.02
N LYS A 887 25.15 -36.21 -3.26
CA LYS A 887 24.85 -37.51 -3.87
C LYS A 887 25.44 -38.69 -3.08
N ALA A 888 26.71 -38.61 -2.67
CA ALA A 888 27.35 -39.64 -1.84
C ALA A 888 26.65 -39.76 -0.48
N LEU A 889 26.30 -38.67 0.18
CA LEU A 889 25.57 -38.64 1.45
C LEU A 889 24.21 -39.32 1.35
N LEU A 890 23.42 -38.97 0.34
CA LEU A 890 22.06 -39.49 0.11
C LEU A 890 22.12 -41.00 -0.20
N LEU A 891 23.06 -41.43 -1.05
CA LEU A 891 23.24 -42.84 -1.39
C LEU A 891 23.72 -43.68 -0.20
N ASN A 892 24.70 -43.19 0.58
CA ASN A 892 25.23 -43.92 1.72
C ASN A 892 24.20 -44.14 2.84
N ARG A 893 23.26 -43.17 2.98
CA ARG A 893 22.17 -43.24 3.98
C ARG A 893 20.88 -43.84 3.40
N GLN A 894 20.86 -44.24 2.14
CA GLN A 894 19.71 -44.78 1.42
C GLN A 894 18.48 -43.85 1.44
N ILE A 895 18.71 -42.51 1.44
CA ILE A 895 17.68 -41.50 1.50
C ILE A 895 17.01 -41.40 0.11
N THR A 896 15.69 -41.50 0.07
CA THR A 896 14.90 -41.30 -1.12
C THR A 896 14.52 -39.83 -1.25
N VAL A 897 14.77 -39.22 -2.41
CA VAL A 897 14.43 -37.82 -2.69
C VAL A 897 13.22 -37.77 -3.63
N LEU A 898 12.14 -37.07 -3.22
CA LEU A 898 10.89 -37.01 -3.96
C LEU A 898 10.37 -35.57 -4.03
N PRO A 899 9.97 -35.09 -5.25
CA PRO A 899 9.20 -33.87 -5.39
C PRO A 899 7.72 -34.16 -5.09
N ILE A 900 7.04 -33.29 -4.38
CA ILE A 900 5.61 -33.43 -4.06
C ILE A 900 4.94 -32.07 -4.00
N THR A 901 3.72 -31.97 -4.55
CA THR A 901 2.91 -30.75 -4.44
C THR A 901 2.26 -30.68 -3.07
N GLU A 902 1.88 -29.48 -2.65
CA GLU A 902 1.25 -29.24 -1.35
C GLU A 902 -0.04 -30.06 -1.18
N SER A 903 -0.91 -30.10 -2.18
CA SER A 903 -2.16 -30.89 -2.17
C SER A 903 -1.88 -32.39 -2.06
N ASN A 904 -0.91 -32.90 -2.81
CA ASN A 904 -0.54 -34.33 -2.73
C ASN A 904 0.12 -34.68 -1.39
N SER A 905 0.90 -33.74 -0.82
CA SER A 905 1.51 -33.93 0.51
C SER A 905 0.47 -34.09 1.62
N LYS A 906 -0.65 -33.35 1.53
CA LYS A 906 -1.78 -33.45 2.49
C LYS A 906 -2.55 -34.77 2.40
N LEU A 907 -2.51 -35.44 1.25
CA LEU A 907 -3.17 -36.73 1.04
C LEU A 907 -2.38 -37.88 1.65
N ILE A 908 -1.05 -37.76 1.74
CA ILE A 908 -0.21 -38.79 2.33
C ILE A 908 -0.41 -38.79 3.86
N GLY A 909 -0.85 -39.92 4.41
CA GLY A 909 -1.25 -40.08 5.82
C GLY A 909 -2.76 -39.85 6.07
N ASN A 910 -3.49 -39.24 5.11
CA ASN A 910 -4.93 -39.02 5.15
C ASN A 910 -5.66 -39.89 4.11
N GLY A 911 -5.39 -41.19 4.09
CA GLY A 911 -6.04 -42.16 3.21
C GLY A 911 -5.22 -42.60 2.00
N LYS A 912 -4.04 -42.02 1.77
CA LYS A 912 -3.06 -42.44 0.76
C LYS A 912 -1.71 -42.73 1.38
N THR A 913 -0.94 -43.65 0.77
CA THR A 913 0.40 -44.04 1.22
C THR A 913 1.49 -43.45 0.32
N LEU A 914 2.71 -43.38 0.86
CA LEU A 914 3.89 -42.96 0.10
C LEU A 914 4.21 -43.88 -1.07
N GLU A 915 3.90 -45.18 -0.92
CA GLU A 915 4.10 -46.17 -1.99
C GLU A 915 3.15 -45.92 -3.15
N GLU A 916 1.88 -45.60 -2.87
CA GLU A 916 0.91 -45.23 -3.91
C GLU A 916 1.31 -43.94 -4.65
N TYR A 917 1.92 -42.99 -3.93
CA TYR A 917 2.45 -41.78 -4.57
C TYR A 917 3.66 -42.09 -5.47
N ASN A 918 4.56 -42.93 -5.03
CA ASN A 918 5.68 -43.39 -5.83
C ASN A 918 5.25 -44.13 -7.11
N GLU A 919 4.17 -44.95 -7.03
CA GLU A 919 3.59 -45.60 -8.21
C GLU A 919 2.93 -44.59 -9.15
N PHE A 920 2.24 -43.62 -8.59
CA PHE A 920 1.66 -42.51 -9.36
C PHE A 920 2.74 -41.72 -10.13
N MET A 921 3.84 -41.40 -9.48
CA MET A 921 4.98 -40.69 -10.10
C MET A 921 5.68 -41.51 -11.20
N LYS A 922 5.75 -42.83 -11.07
CA LYS A 922 6.34 -43.68 -12.12
C LYS A 922 5.44 -43.79 -13.35
N ASN A 923 4.16 -43.52 -13.24
CA ASN A 923 3.17 -43.60 -14.31
C ASN A 923 2.89 -42.24 -15.00
N GLN A 924 3.48 -41.15 -14.49
CA GLN A 924 3.57 -39.84 -15.13
C GLN A 924 4.86 -39.68 -15.93
#